data_adb38881b1209a479649335abe67dbed
#
_entry.id   adb38881b1209a479649335abe67dbed
#
_cell.length_a   1.000
_cell.length_b   1.000
_cell.length_c   1.000
_cell.angle_alpha   90.00
_cell.angle_beta   90.00
_cell.angle_gamma   90.00
#
_symmetry.space_group_name_H-M   'P 1'
#
loop_
_entity.id
_entity.type
_entity.pdbx_description
1 polymer ?
#
loop_
_entity_poly.entity_id
_entity_poly.type
_entity_poly.pdbx_seq_one_letter_code
_entity_poly.pdbx_strand_id
1 'polypeptide(L)'
;MPYSVGVRELVEFILKSGDLSAGGLQSPNSALEGTKIHQAIQATWPSETECEVDLKQTVNLANQSVLIHGRADGLKKADNHYTEVLEIKSSAPSFADLKENTLTLYWAQAKIYAQLLMQADPSLNKLDLTLIYVQVTTGYQWQKTQSITRKEAQTFFDQVTNEYAKWLQLKQDLANRQQEMLTKLKFPFPNYRQNQRELAAVVYKTILNQKKLFVQAPTGTGKTISTIFPALKAMGQGKINRLFYLTAKQSTRQVAQDTLKLLAQSEPLVTTITLTAKDQITFEEEKDLADEENPYLLGYYDRIKPALMDILRNEWLITKELVCKYARKHQVDPFEYSLDISLFCSVIICDYNYLFDPMVYLQRFFSKPDNSNCFLIDEAHNLVARSRDMYTKEISLQTLTTLKDKLKQTSGHRGLINRLQPIIATLTELKQTLVKHHQPYLVMEDELIELAKSCRKFCDFTSNWLREHPEETLAEEILTVFFDLYSYLKVGEFYGPSFRTKLSIEADDLLVKIFCLTPSKLLAKSMALGGSSILFSATLSPLAYYQEVLGGTDSLCYQLPSPFDQERLGLVITANIATTYRQRQASLDAVVATIASLSQSKSGNYLVFLPSYAYLTQVVTAFNQRYPLVRTIIQQPEMTAKERSEFLANFKPTKESLVAFALLGGIFSEGIDLKGDCLNGVAIIGVGLPGISPENDALRTYFDHQEKAGFEYAYQLPGLNNVFQAAGRLIRSASDYGPVILVDSRFASSRYQRFYPNHWSHGRIVYNTTQLQEYLASFWQKFTS
;
A
#
# COMPACT_ATOMS: atom_id res chain seq x y z
N MET A 1 7.88 20.14 23.44
CA MET A 1 7.15 19.47 24.54
C MET A 1 8.10 18.44 25.12
N PRO A 2 8.05 18.11 26.42
CA PRO A 2 8.85 17.02 26.95
C PRO A 2 8.51 15.72 26.23
N TYR A 3 9.50 14.87 26.03
CA TYR A 3 9.28 13.54 25.45
C TYR A 3 8.37 12.75 26.39
N SER A 4 7.41 12.00 25.84
CA SER A 4 6.39 11.30 26.63
C SER A 4 6.32 9.84 26.20
N VAL A 5 6.25 8.91 27.17
CA VAL A 5 6.12 7.46 26.93
C VAL A 5 5.11 6.86 27.89
N GLY A 6 4.20 6.03 27.36
CA GLY A 6 3.26 5.26 28.16
C GLY A 6 3.93 4.11 28.91
N VAL A 7 3.45 3.79 30.12
CA VAL A 7 3.98 2.68 30.93
C VAL A 7 3.94 1.37 30.15
N ARG A 8 2.85 1.07 29.48
CA ARG A 8 2.72 -0.15 28.64
C ARG A 8 3.75 -0.17 27.52
N GLU A 9 3.88 0.93 26.78
CA GLU A 9 4.84 1.06 25.67
C GLU A 9 6.28 0.87 26.17
N LEU A 10 6.64 1.50 27.30
CA LEU A 10 7.95 1.39 27.93
C LEU A 10 8.27 -0.08 28.31
N VAL A 11 7.34 -0.75 28.98
CA VAL A 11 7.50 -2.12 29.47
C VAL A 11 7.58 -3.10 28.29
N GLU A 12 6.67 -3.01 27.32
CA GLU A 12 6.68 -3.87 26.15
C GLU A 12 7.96 -3.67 25.33
N PHE A 13 8.40 -2.46 25.11
CA PHE A 13 9.62 -2.19 24.35
C PHE A 13 10.88 -2.74 25.04
N ILE A 14 11.00 -2.59 26.36
CA ILE A 14 12.24 -2.97 27.09
C ILE A 14 12.24 -4.44 27.50
N LEU A 15 11.12 -4.98 27.95
CA LEU A 15 11.07 -6.29 28.62
C LEU A 15 10.49 -7.42 27.77
N LYS A 16 9.91 -7.11 26.60
CA LYS A 16 9.40 -8.17 25.72
C LYS A 16 10.52 -9.11 25.31
N SER A 17 10.29 -10.41 25.49
CA SER A 17 11.25 -11.49 25.25
C SER A 17 10.55 -12.70 24.62
N GLY A 18 11.34 -13.68 24.12
CA GLY A 18 10.85 -14.91 23.54
C GLY A 18 10.46 -14.78 22.06
N ASP A 19 9.52 -15.63 21.65
CA ASP A 19 9.24 -15.90 20.24
C ASP A 19 8.30 -14.86 19.60
N LEU A 20 8.49 -14.66 18.31
CA LEU A 20 7.53 -13.97 17.46
C LEU A 20 6.47 -14.98 16.99
N SER A 21 5.21 -14.69 17.21
CA SER A 21 4.13 -15.47 16.63
C SER A 21 3.82 -14.96 15.23
N ALA A 22 4.03 -15.75 14.20
CA ALA A 22 3.85 -15.33 12.79
C ALA A 22 2.38 -15.10 12.41
N GLY A 23 1.43 -15.49 13.24
CA GLY A 23 0.01 -15.36 12.95
C GLY A 23 -0.85 -15.14 14.17
N GLY A 24 -0.71 -14.03 14.86
CA GLY A 24 -1.70 -13.64 15.86
C GLY A 24 -3.08 -13.42 15.21
N LEU A 25 -3.91 -14.48 15.14
CA LEU A 25 -5.32 -14.39 14.79
C LEU A 25 -6.01 -13.45 15.79
N GLN A 26 -6.13 -12.16 15.44
CA GLN A 26 -6.91 -11.23 16.23
C GLN A 26 -8.39 -11.40 15.87
N SER A 27 -9.20 -11.73 16.90
CA SER A 27 -10.65 -11.61 16.75
C SER A 27 -11.01 -10.15 16.46
N PRO A 28 -11.93 -9.85 15.54
CA PRO A 28 -12.39 -8.50 15.23
C PRO A 28 -12.87 -7.70 16.45
N ASN A 29 -13.24 -8.37 17.54
CA ASN A 29 -13.85 -7.77 18.73
C ASN A 29 -12.95 -7.77 19.98
N SER A 30 -11.69 -8.23 19.90
CA SER A 30 -10.85 -8.44 21.10
C SER A 30 -10.65 -7.18 21.96
N ALA A 31 -10.51 -6.01 21.37
CA ALA A 31 -10.34 -4.75 22.11
C ALA A 31 -11.62 -4.27 22.82
N LEU A 32 -12.78 -4.43 22.17
CA LEU A 32 -14.09 -4.09 22.76
C LEU A 32 -14.48 -5.05 23.87
N GLU A 33 -14.20 -6.34 23.72
CA GLU A 33 -14.41 -7.35 24.77
C GLU A 33 -13.51 -7.10 25.97
N GLY A 34 -12.23 -6.79 25.76
CA GLY A 34 -11.32 -6.39 26.83
C GLY A 34 -11.84 -5.22 27.64
N THR A 35 -12.30 -4.15 26.97
CA THR A 35 -12.87 -2.98 27.64
C THR A 35 -14.13 -3.34 28.46
N LYS A 36 -15.03 -4.16 27.93
CA LYS A 36 -16.23 -4.61 28.67
C LYS A 36 -15.87 -5.46 29.89
N ILE A 37 -14.87 -6.33 29.79
CA ILE A 37 -14.38 -7.15 30.90
C ILE A 37 -13.81 -6.26 31.98
N HIS A 38 -12.95 -5.27 31.65
CA HIS A 38 -12.42 -4.32 32.64
C HIS A 38 -13.56 -3.59 33.35
N GLN A 39 -14.51 -3.04 32.64
CA GLN A 39 -15.68 -2.34 33.22
C GLN A 39 -16.52 -3.27 34.13
N ALA A 40 -16.72 -4.52 33.74
CA ALA A 40 -17.48 -5.49 34.54
C ALA A 40 -16.78 -5.83 35.85
N ILE A 41 -15.46 -5.98 35.84
CA ILE A 41 -14.67 -6.23 37.06
C ILE A 41 -14.66 -4.99 37.95
N GLN A 42 -14.37 -3.82 37.39
CA GLN A 42 -14.33 -2.55 38.12
C GLN A 42 -15.68 -2.26 38.81
N ALA A 43 -16.81 -2.62 38.20
CA ALA A 43 -18.13 -2.49 38.79
C ALA A 43 -18.36 -3.35 40.04
N THR A 44 -17.53 -4.37 40.28
CA THR A 44 -17.61 -5.24 41.46
C THR A 44 -16.74 -4.75 42.62
N TRP A 45 -15.90 -3.74 42.40
CA TRP A 45 -14.97 -3.28 43.40
C TRP A 45 -15.63 -2.43 44.49
N PRO A 46 -15.10 -2.46 45.74
CA PRO A 46 -15.57 -1.62 46.82
C PRO A 46 -15.36 -0.12 46.53
N SER A 47 -16.13 0.72 47.20
CA SER A 47 -16.06 2.18 47.07
C SER A 47 -14.71 2.80 47.45
N GLU A 48 -13.88 2.05 48.16
CA GLU A 48 -12.50 2.46 48.55
C GLU A 48 -11.48 2.22 47.42
N THR A 49 -11.92 1.66 46.28
CA THR A 49 -11.07 1.42 45.11
C THR A 49 -11.33 2.48 44.06
N GLU A 50 -10.33 3.27 43.75
CA GLU A 50 -10.36 4.25 42.66
C GLU A 50 -10.04 3.53 41.34
N CYS A 51 -10.91 3.71 40.34
CA CYS A 51 -10.76 3.10 39.00
C CYS A 51 -10.08 4.07 38.03
N GLU A 52 -9.32 3.53 37.05
CA GLU A 52 -8.76 4.28 35.91
C GLU A 52 -7.94 5.52 36.37
N VAL A 53 -7.00 5.34 37.29
CA VAL A 53 -6.25 6.43 37.89
C VAL A 53 -5.04 6.80 37.05
N ASP A 54 -4.96 8.04 36.61
CA ASP A 54 -3.83 8.58 35.86
C ASP A 54 -2.61 8.81 36.78
N LEU A 55 -1.51 8.12 36.43
CA LEU A 55 -0.22 8.23 37.14
C LEU A 55 0.84 8.77 36.19
N LYS A 56 1.71 9.66 36.68
CA LYS A 56 2.74 10.26 35.85
C LYS A 56 3.96 10.67 36.71
N GLN A 57 5.12 10.58 36.09
CA GLN A 57 6.39 11.05 36.69
C GLN A 57 7.28 11.61 35.58
N THR A 58 7.90 12.73 35.81
CA THR A 58 8.93 13.28 34.94
C THR A 58 10.29 12.83 35.43
N VAL A 59 11.09 12.23 34.55
CA VAL A 59 12.46 11.77 34.85
C VAL A 59 13.43 12.37 33.83
N ASN A 60 14.69 12.53 34.22
CA ASN A 60 15.75 12.96 33.30
C ASN A 60 16.48 11.72 32.76
N LEU A 61 16.29 11.42 31.47
CA LEU A 61 16.90 10.30 30.76
C LEU A 61 17.65 10.81 29.53
N ALA A 62 18.90 10.40 29.35
CA ALA A 62 19.74 10.85 28.23
C ALA A 62 19.75 12.40 28.07
N ASN A 63 19.86 13.14 29.16
CA ASN A 63 19.82 14.61 29.22
C ASN A 63 18.51 15.23 28.70
N GLN A 64 17.41 14.47 28.68
CA GLN A 64 16.09 14.97 28.31
C GLN A 64 15.07 14.74 29.43
N SER A 65 14.14 15.70 29.54
CA SER A 65 12.97 15.56 30.41
C SER A 65 11.95 14.64 29.75
N VAL A 66 11.72 13.47 30.33
CA VAL A 66 10.81 12.44 29.83
C VAL A 66 9.65 12.28 30.80
N LEU A 67 8.43 12.43 30.30
CA LEU A 67 7.20 12.14 31.02
C LEU A 67 6.82 10.68 30.85
N ILE A 68 6.98 9.89 31.91
CA ILE A 68 6.43 8.52 31.97
C ILE A 68 5.02 8.61 32.54
N HIS A 69 4.04 8.11 31.82
CA HIS A 69 2.64 8.18 32.22
C HIS A 69 1.88 6.90 31.90
N GLY A 70 0.83 6.66 32.66
CA GLY A 70 -0.08 5.55 32.40
C GLY A 70 -1.30 5.63 33.30
N ARG A 71 -2.24 4.74 33.08
CA ARG A 71 -3.48 4.70 33.82
C ARG A 71 -3.60 3.30 34.46
N ALA A 72 -3.56 3.28 35.80
CA ALA A 72 -3.75 2.05 36.56
C ALA A 72 -5.24 1.66 36.56
N ASP A 73 -5.54 0.37 36.34
CA ASP A 73 -6.93 -0.11 36.29
C ASP A 73 -7.67 0.10 37.62
N GLY A 74 -6.95 -0.04 38.76
CA GLY A 74 -7.47 0.24 40.07
C GLY A 74 -6.43 0.52 41.12
N LEU A 75 -6.77 1.38 42.08
CA LEU A 75 -5.97 1.69 43.29
C LEU A 75 -6.85 1.57 44.51
N LYS A 76 -6.52 0.68 45.47
CA LYS A 76 -7.23 0.52 46.71
C LYS A 76 -6.66 1.35 47.82
N LYS A 77 -7.53 1.96 48.64
CA LYS A 77 -7.18 2.74 49.81
C LYS A 77 -7.60 2.04 51.09
N ALA A 78 -6.80 2.22 52.14
CA ALA A 78 -7.17 1.98 53.53
C ALA A 78 -6.70 3.16 54.35
N ASP A 79 -7.53 3.70 55.24
CA ASP A 79 -7.23 4.84 56.08
C ASP A 79 -6.64 6.06 55.32
N ASN A 80 -7.22 6.35 54.13
CA ASN A 80 -6.78 7.39 53.19
C ASN A 80 -5.40 7.19 52.54
N HIS A 81 -4.72 6.07 52.75
CA HIS A 81 -3.47 5.74 52.10
C HIS A 81 -3.66 4.65 51.06
N TYR A 82 -2.95 4.74 49.93
CA TYR A 82 -2.94 3.66 48.94
C TYR A 82 -2.22 2.44 49.49
N THR A 83 -2.84 1.29 49.36
CA THR A 83 -2.32 0.00 49.88
C THR A 83 -2.08 -1.02 48.76
N GLU A 84 -2.79 -0.92 47.64
CA GLU A 84 -2.75 -1.93 46.61
C GLU A 84 -2.96 -1.33 45.20
N VAL A 85 -2.19 -1.83 44.22
CA VAL A 85 -2.35 -1.58 42.78
C VAL A 85 -3.00 -2.78 42.14
N LEU A 86 -4.11 -2.58 41.45
CA LEU A 86 -4.86 -3.60 40.73
C LEU A 86 -4.63 -3.47 39.23
N GLU A 87 -4.21 -4.53 38.59
CA GLU A 87 -3.98 -4.61 37.14
C GLU A 87 -4.84 -5.71 36.56
N ILE A 88 -5.72 -5.40 35.61
CA ILE A 88 -6.61 -6.34 34.93
C ILE A 88 -6.03 -6.74 33.60
N LYS A 89 -6.00 -8.02 33.30
CA LYS A 89 -5.63 -8.58 32.01
C LYS A 89 -6.66 -9.58 31.55
N SER A 90 -6.95 -9.58 30.27
CA SER A 90 -7.86 -10.54 29.66
C SER A 90 -7.27 -11.09 28.36
N SER A 91 -7.31 -12.41 28.21
CA SER A 91 -6.95 -13.08 26.96
C SER A 91 -7.61 -14.45 26.83
N ALA A 92 -7.47 -15.10 25.67
CA ALA A 92 -8.11 -16.40 25.41
C ALA A 92 -7.50 -17.59 26.15
N PRO A 93 -6.16 -17.76 26.29
CA PRO A 93 -5.56 -18.88 26.99
C PRO A 93 -5.96 -18.95 28.45
N SER A 94 -5.86 -20.15 29.08
CA SER A 94 -6.00 -20.26 30.52
C SER A 94 -4.80 -19.62 31.22
N PHE A 95 -4.95 -19.25 32.50
CA PHE A 95 -3.83 -18.66 33.24
C PHE A 95 -2.62 -19.61 33.31
N ALA A 96 -2.86 -20.93 33.37
CA ALA A 96 -1.80 -21.94 33.43
C ALA A 96 -1.01 -22.03 32.11
N ASP A 97 -1.62 -21.69 30.99
CA ASP A 97 -1.02 -21.76 29.67
C ASP A 97 -0.31 -20.44 29.29
N LEU A 98 -0.35 -19.41 30.15
CA LEU A 98 0.37 -18.15 29.90
C LEU A 98 1.87 -18.38 29.97
N LYS A 99 2.57 -17.98 28.92
CA LYS A 99 4.05 -18.00 28.91
C LYS A 99 4.60 -17.08 30.01
N GLU A 100 5.71 -17.47 30.64
CA GLU A 100 6.35 -16.70 31.72
C GLU A 100 6.71 -15.28 31.33
N ASN A 101 7.14 -15.08 30.07
CA ASN A 101 7.43 -13.76 29.53
C ASN A 101 6.20 -12.82 29.50
N THR A 102 5.01 -13.36 29.20
CA THR A 102 3.74 -12.60 29.24
C THR A 102 3.40 -12.15 30.65
N LEU A 103 3.53 -13.07 31.63
CA LEU A 103 3.33 -12.74 33.04
C LEU A 103 4.31 -11.69 33.53
N THR A 104 5.57 -11.78 33.08
CA THR A 104 6.60 -10.78 33.39
C THR A 104 6.19 -9.38 32.95
N LEU A 105 5.63 -9.25 31.74
CA LEU A 105 5.14 -7.93 31.24
C LEU A 105 3.95 -7.39 32.05
N TYR A 106 3.02 -8.28 32.47
CA TYR A 106 1.89 -7.87 33.28
C TYR A 106 2.33 -7.34 34.65
N TRP A 107 3.21 -8.09 35.32
CA TRP A 107 3.78 -7.65 36.59
C TRP A 107 4.64 -6.39 36.47
N ALA A 108 5.34 -6.24 35.36
CA ALA A 108 6.17 -5.07 35.12
C ALA A 108 5.35 -3.76 35.06
N GLN A 109 4.17 -3.78 34.44
CA GLN A 109 3.27 -2.63 34.44
C GLN A 109 2.84 -2.25 35.87
N ALA A 110 2.38 -3.21 36.65
CA ALA A 110 1.99 -3.00 38.04
C ALA A 110 3.15 -2.46 38.91
N LYS A 111 4.38 -2.96 38.71
CA LYS A 111 5.59 -2.46 39.41
C LYS A 111 5.92 -1.02 39.06
N ILE A 112 5.79 -0.64 37.78
CA ILE A 112 5.99 0.76 37.37
C ILE A 112 4.91 1.66 38.00
N TYR A 113 3.64 1.24 38.00
CA TYR A 113 2.56 2.01 38.65
C TYR A 113 2.81 2.20 40.14
N ALA A 114 3.27 1.13 40.84
CA ALA A 114 3.66 1.25 42.26
C ALA A 114 4.76 2.29 42.47
N GLN A 115 5.79 2.31 41.62
CA GLN A 115 6.86 3.31 41.71
C GLN A 115 6.35 4.72 41.48
N LEU A 116 5.47 4.95 40.45
CA LEU A 116 4.88 6.25 40.20
C LEU A 116 4.06 6.74 41.41
N LEU A 117 3.33 5.86 42.07
CA LEU A 117 2.58 6.14 43.29
C LEU A 117 3.48 6.47 44.46
N MET A 118 4.47 5.62 44.74
CA MET A 118 5.41 5.80 45.81
C MET A 118 6.25 7.08 45.68
N GLN A 119 6.51 7.50 44.44
CA GLN A 119 7.19 8.75 44.14
C GLN A 119 6.29 9.96 44.45
N ALA A 120 4.99 9.86 44.18
CA ALA A 120 4.01 10.91 44.48
C ALA A 120 3.71 11.03 45.98
N ASP A 121 3.78 9.92 46.72
CA ASP A 121 3.58 9.87 48.19
C ASP A 121 4.79 9.26 48.90
N PRO A 122 5.65 10.08 49.49
CA PRO A 122 6.83 9.62 50.23
C PRO A 122 6.55 8.76 51.47
N SER A 123 5.33 8.73 52.00
CA SER A 123 4.94 7.90 53.13
C SER A 123 4.79 6.42 52.80
N LEU A 124 4.55 6.08 51.51
CA LEU A 124 4.35 4.72 51.04
C LEU A 124 5.67 3.97 50.95
N ASN A 125 5.91 3.03 51.86
CA ASN A 125 7.11 2.19 51.89
C ASN A 125 6.91 0.78 51.29
N LYS A 126 5.67 0.33 51.20
CA LYS A 126 5.28 -0.98 50.68
C LYS A 126 3.90 -0.86 50.06
N LEU A 127 3.67 -1.55 48.94
CA LEU A 127 2.37 -1.71 48.30
C LEU A 127 2.17 -3.18 47.90
N ASP A 128 0.93 -3.59 47.91
CA ASP A 128 0.54 -4.85 47.28
C ASP A 128 0.21 -4.62 45.82
N LEU A 129 0.58 -5.57 44.97
CA LEU A 129 0.30 -5.60 43.54
C LEU A 129 -0.59 -6.80 43.27
N THR A 130 -1.76 -6.58 42.72
CA THR A 130 -2.69 -7.66 42.41
C THR A 130 -2.94 -7.70 40.91
N LEU A 131 -2.58 -8.83 40.30
CA LEU A 131 -2.91 -9.14 38.93
C LEU A 131 -4.22 -9.92 38.90
N ILE A 132 -5.21 -9.40 38.21
CA ILE A 132 -6.49 -10.02 37.96
C ILE A 132 -6.52 -10.45 36.47
N TYR A 133 -6.54 -11.73 36.25
CA TYR A 133 -6.58 -12.28 34.89
C TYR A 133 -7.94 -12.90 34.59
N VAL A 134 -8.49 -12.62 33.44
CA VAL A 134 -9.76 -13.15 32.95
C VAL A 134 -9.57 -13.92 31.68
N GLN A 135 -9.92 -15.20 31.68
CA GLN A 135 -10.02 -15.98 30.47
C GLN A 135 -11.29 -15.59 29.71
N VAL A 136 -11.12 -14.98 28.54
CA VAL A 136 -12.24 -14.43 27.73
C VAL A 136 -13.24 -15.53 27.32
N THR A 137 -12.76 -16.73 27.01
CA THR A 137 -13.57 -17.85 26.52
C THR A 137 -14.52 -18.45 27.56
N THR A 138 -14.10 -18.47 28.83
CA THR A 138 -14.87 -19.10 29.93
C THR A 138 -15.39 -18.11 30.95
N GLY A 139 -14.88 -16.87 30.95
CA GLY A 139 -15.16 -15.91 32.01
C GLY A 139 -14.47 -16.21 33.34
N TYR A 140 -13.63 -17.27 33.39
CA TYR A 140 -12.93 -17.62 34.61
C TYR A 140 -11.93 -16.56 35.02
N GLN A 141 -11.96 -16.17 36.31
CA GLN A 141 -11.09 -15.17 36.88
C GLN A 141 -10.03 -15.81 37.77
N TRP A 142 -8.82 -15.35 37.62
CA TRP A 142 -7.69 -15.77 38.45
C TRP A 142 -7.04 -14.48 39.04
N GLN A 143 -6.62 -14.58 40.29
CA GLN A 143 -6.02 -13.45 40.99
C GLN A 143 -4.75 -13.90 41.75
N LYS A 144 -3.69 -13.05 41.64
CA LYS A 144 -2.48 -13.24 42.40
C LYS A 144 -1.98 -11.93 42.95
N THR A 145 -1.59 -11.93 44.22
CA THR A 145 -1.05 -10.76 44.89
C THR A 145 0.41 -11.00 45.28
N GLN A 146 1.24 -9.98 45.11
CA GLN A 146 2.61 -9.96 45.64
C GLN A 146 2.86 -8.58 46.23
N SER A 147 3.73 -8.47 47.23
CA SER A 147 4.11 -7.19 47.81
C SER A 147 5.37 -6.65 47.13
N ILE A 148 5.51 -5.34 47.06
CA ILE A 148 6.72 -4.66 46.59
C ILE A 148 7.09 -3.54 47.58
N THR A 149 8.34 -3.48 47.95
CA THR A 149 8.88 -2.37 48.76
C THR A 149 9.29 -1.21 47.86
N ARG A 150 9.38 0.00 48.44
CA ARG A 150 9.87 1.19 47.75
C ARG A 150 11.23 0.96 47.07
N LYS A 151 12.15 0.30 47.78
CA LYS A 151 13.50 0.00 47.26
C LYS A 151 13.44 -0.91 46.02
N GLU A 152 12.63 -1.96 46.08
CA GLU A 152 12.44 -2.89 44.95
C GLU A 152 11.78 -2.20 43.74
N ALA A 153 10.72 -1.40 43.97
CA ALA A 153 10.03 -0.65 42.94
C ALA A 153 10.99 0.35 42.26
N GLN A 154 11.76 1.11 43.06
CA GLN A 154 12.76 2.04 42.53
C GLN A 154 13.85 1.34 41.74
N THR A 155 14.40 0.23 42.26
CA THR A 155 15.45 -0.53 41.56
C THR A 155 14.95 -1.05 40.24
N PHE A 156 13.73 -1.60 40.17
CA PHE A 156 13.12 -2.09 38.95
C PHE A 156 12.89 -0.93 37.95
N PHE A 157 12.34 0.16 38.41
CA PHE A 157 12.12 1.36 37.59
C PHE A 157 13.42 1.89 36.99
N ASP A 158 14.48 1.99 37.81
CA ASP A 158 15.79 2.47 37.36
C ASP A 158 16.39 1.52 36.30
N GLN A 159 16.24 0.20 36.46
CA GLN A 159 16.69 -0.77 35.47
C GLN A 159 15.99 -0.56 34.11
N VAL A 160 14.66 -0.46 34.12
CA VAL A 160 13.87 -0.28 32.88
C VAL A 160 14.17 1.06 32.21
N THR A 161 14.24 2.14 33.01
CA THR A 161 14.48 3.49 32.48
C THR A 161 15.93 3.68 32.02
N ASN A 162 16.94 3.08 32.65
CA ASN A 162 18.31 3.10 32.18
C ASN A 162 18.50 2.36 30.86
N GLU A 163 17.84 1.22 30.66
CA GLU A 163 17.85 0.56 29.37
C GLU A 163 17.14 1.40 28.30
N TYR A 164 16.02 2.03 28.66
CA TYR A 164 15.31 2.93 27.75
C TYR A 164 16.12 4.18 27.38
N ALA A 165 16.93 4.69 28.30
CA ALA A 165 17.80 5.85 28.07
C ALA A 165 18.80 5.61 26.93
N LYS A 166 19.28 4.36 26.73
CA LYS A 166 20.18 4.02 25.61
C LYS A 166 19.49 4.20 24.26
N TRP A 167 18.20 3.90 24.18
CA TRP A 167 17.39 4.07 22.97
C TRP A 167 17.01 5.53 22.72
N LEU A 168 16.76 6.28 23.78
CA LEU A 168 16.57 7.73 23.67
C LEU A 168 17.83 8.42 23.17
N GLN A 169 19.02 8.02 23.66
CA GLN A 169 20.29 8.53 23.19
C GLN A 169 20.49 8.23 21.70
N LEU A 170 20.23 6.99 21.25
CA LEU A 170 20.32 6.64 19.83
C LEU A 170 19.36 7.49 18.98
N LYS A 171 18.09 7.63 19.40
CA LYS A 171 17.11 8.49 18.68
C LYS A 171 17.59 9.94 18.59
N GLN A 172 18.19 10.46 19.66
CA GLN A 172 18.72 11.83 19.71
C GLN A 172 19.92 11.99 18.77
N ASP A 173 20.85 11.03 18.78
CA ASP A 173 22.04 11.05 17.92
C ASP A 173 21.63 11.02 16.44
N LEU A 174 20.65 10.15 16.07
CA LEU A 174 20.09 10.10 14.74
C LEU A 174 19.40 11.42 14.35
N ALA A 175 18.60 12.00 15.26
CA ALA A 175 17.90 13.26 15.03
C ALA A 175 18.87 14.45 14.90
N ASN A 176 19.90 14.53 15.73
CA ASN A 176 20.91 15.58 15.66
C ASN A 176 21.70 15.54 14.36
N ARG A 177 22.19 14.34 13.97
CA ARG A 177 22.87 14.13 12.68
C ARG A 177 21.98 14.53 11.52
N GLN A 178 20.72 14.07 11.52
CA GLN A 178 19.75 14.42 10.50
C GLN A 178 19.50 15.92 10.42
N GLN A 179 19.32 16.59 11.57
CA GLN A 179 19.08 18.04 11.63
C GLN A 179 20.26 18.82 11.05
N GLU A 180 21.49 18.43 11.39
CA GLU A 180 22.71 19.04 10.85
C GLU A 180 22.76 18.90 9.32
N MET A 181 22.54 17.70 8.80
CA MET A 181 22.60 17.40 7.37
C MET A 181 21.50 18.11 6.58
N LEU A 182 20.26 18.09 7.10
CA LEU A 182 19.11 18.72 6.42
C LEU A 182 19.20 20.26 6.43
N THR A 183 19.83 20.85 7.43
CA THR A 183 20.11 22.31 7.45
C THR A 183 21.06 22.72 6.34
N LYS A 184 22.10 21.91 6.08
CA LYS A 184 23.09 22.13 5.03
C LYS A 184 22.63 21.68 3.63
N LEU A 185 21.48 20.96 3.54
CA LEU A 185 20.98 20.37 2.30
C LEU A 185 20.85 21.42 1.18
N LYS A 186 21.49 21.18 0.05
CA LYS A 186 21.41 21.99 -1.17
C LYS A 186 20.87 21.17 -2.31
N PHE A 187 20.31 21.84 -3.30
CA PHE A 187 19.91 21.19 -4.53
C PHE A 187 21.18 20.65 -5.25
N PRO A 188 21.20 19.39 -5.71
CA PRO A 188 22.45 18.72 -6.10
C PRO A 188 22.96 19.12 -7.49
N PHE A 189 22.19 19.87 -8.25
CA PHE A 189 22.57 20.35 -9.59
C PHE A 189 22.81 21.86 -9.58
N PRO A 190 23.71 22.38 -10.43
CA PRO A 190 23.98 23.82 -10.53
C PRO A 190 22.74 24.60 -10.97
N ASN A 191 21.91 24.03 -11.82
CA ASN A 191 20.69 24.65 -12.34
C ASN A 191 19.48 23.72 -12.20
N TYR A 192 18.32 24.30 -11.94
CA TYR A 192 17.06 23.60 -12.07
C TYR A 192 16.70 23.40 -13.54
N ARG A 193 16.07 22.28 -13.86
CA ARG A 193 15.40 22.12 -15.17
C ARG A 193 14.21 23.10 -15.25
N GLN A 194 13.73 23.34 -16.46
CA GLN A 194 12.53 24.16 -16.67
C GLN A 194 11.38 23.65 -15.78
N ASN A 195 10.69 24.58 -15.12
CA ASN A 195 9.55 24.32 -14.21
C ASN A 195 9.87 23.48 -12.95
N GLN A 196 11.07 22.94 -12.79
CA GLN A 196 11.46 22.09 -11.67
C GLN A 196 11.48 22.88 -10.34
N ARG A 197 12.02 24.10 -10.36
CA ARG A 197 12.05 25.00 -9.19
C ARG A 197 10.65 25.40 -8.73
N GLU A 198 9.76 25.61 -9.69
CA GLU A 198 8.37 25.99 -9.42
C GLU A 198 7.62 24.85 -8.75
N LEU A 199 7.76 23.61 -9.27
CA LEU A 199 7.20 22.43 -8.63
C LEU A 199 7.69 22.26 -7.20
N ALA A 200 9.02 22.36 -6.97
CA ALA A 200 9.60 22.26 -5.64
C ALA A 200 9.04 23.33 -4.69
N ALA A 201 8.83 24.55 -5.17
CA ALA A 201 8.28 25.64 -4.38
C ALA A 201 6.80 25.39 -4.01
N VAL A 202 5.99 24.88 -4.96
CA VAL A 202 4.58 24.55 -4.71
C VAL A 202 4.46 23.41 -3.69
N VAL A 203 5.26 22.34 -3.84
CA VAL A 203 5.30 21.22 -2.87
C VAL A 203 5.69 21.73 -1.48
N TYR A 204 6.75 22.54 -1.40
CA TYR A 204 7.20 23.10 -0.12
C TYR A 204 6.11 23.93 0.56
N LYS A 205 5.47 24.85 -0.17
CA LYS A 205 4.37 25.68 0.35
C LYS A 205 3.17 24.83 0.80
N THR A 206 2.87 23.74 0.09
CA THR A 206 1.79 22.82 0.43
C THR A 206 2.07 22.15 1.78
N ILE A 207 3.31 21.70 1.99
CA ILE A 207 3.74 21.08 3.26
C ILE A 207 3.64 22.09 4.42
N LEU A 208 4.13 23.32 4.21
CA LEU A 208 4.06 24.36 5.24
C LEU A 208 2.62 24.71 5.65
N ASN A 209 1.68 24.63 4.73
CA ASN A 209 0.27 24.96 4.96
C ASN A 209 -0.58 23.73 5.33
N GLN A 210 0.03 22.58 5.49
CA GLN A 210 -0.66 21.31 5.82
C GLN A 210 -1.88 21.04 4.92
N LYS A 211 -1.64 21.06 3.59
CA LYS A 211 -2.70 20.90 2.58
C LYS A 211 -2.46 19.64 1.73
N LYS A 212 -3.46 19.31 0.92
CA LYS A 212 -3.39 18.32 -0.14
C LYS A 212 -3.09 19.01 -1.47
N LEU A 213 -2.30 18.36 -2.34
CA LEU A 213 -1.92 18.89 -3.65
C LEU A 213 -1.96 17.76 -4.69
N PHE A 214 -2.60 18.05 -5.82
CA PHE A 214 -2.56 17.20 -7.01
C PHE A 214 -1.69 17.88 -8.06
N VAL A 215 -0.70 17.14 -8.57
CA VAL A 215 0.27 17.66 -9.53
C VAL A 215 0.29 16.81 -10.79
N GLN A 216 -0.05 17.40 -11.90
CA GLN A 216 0.29 16.84 -13.20
C GLN A 216 1.66 17.39 -13.63
N ALA A 217 2.67 16.51 -13.60
CA ALA A 217 4.03 16.86 -14.00
C ALA A 217 4.52 15.91 -15.10
N PRO A 218 4.65 16.36 -16.35
CA PRO A 218 5.10 15.54 -17.46
C PRO A 218 6.43 14.84 -17.20
N THR A 219 6.72 13.79 -17.98
CA THR A 219 8.02 13.09 -17.92
C THR A 219 9.18 14.05 -18.14
N GLY A 220 10.35 13.78 -17.57
CA GLY A 220 11.52 14.64 -17.72
C GLY A 220 11.60 15.86 -16.80
N THR A 221 10.53 16.24 -16.10
CA THR A 221 10.53 17.37 -15.15
C THR A 221 11.33 17.10 -13.87
N GLY A 222 11.77 15.86 -13.62
CA GLY A 222 12.45 15.48 -12.38
C GLY A 222 11.50 15.47 -11.17
N LYS A 223 10.31 14.90 -11.33
CA LYS A 223 9.25 14.81 -10.29
C LYS A 223 9.78 14.37 -8.93
N THR A 224 10.53 13.26 -8.89
CA THR A 224 10.98 12.64 -7.65
C THR A 224 11.85 13.58 -6.81
N ILE A 225 12.85 14.21 -7.41
CA ILE A 225 13.71 15.14 -6.69
C ILE A 225 12.97 16.43 -6.32
N SER A 226 12.03 16.88 -7.18
CA SER A 226 11.23 18.10 -6.93
C SER A 226 10.16 17.92 -5.86
N THR A 227 9.90 16.69 -5.43
CA THR A 227 9.01 16.37 -4.30
C THR A 227 9.79 15.99 -3.04
N ILE A 228 10.82 15.16 -3.14
CA ILE A 228 11.65 14.73 -2.00
C ILE A 228 12.49 15.91 -1.44
N PHE A 229 13.18 16.68 -2.29
CA PHE A 229 14.03 17.76 -1.83
C PHE A 229 13.29 18.81 -0.98
N PRO A 230 12.15 19.38 -1.41
CA PRO A 230 11.40 20.32 -0.58
C PRO A 230 10.82 19.69 0.69
N ALA A 231 10.43 18.40 0.66
CA ALA A 231 9.97 17.71 1.85
C ALA A 231 11.09 17.56 2.88
N LEU A 232 12.30 17.19 2.46
CA LEU A 232 13.47 17.14 3.35
C LEU A 232 13.87 18.51 3.87
N LYS A 233 13.73 19.59 3.07
CA LYS A 233 13.90 20.96 3.55
C LYS A 233 12.89 21.33 4.62
N ALA A 234 11.62 20.96 4.44
CA ALA A 234 10.59 21.19 5.45
C ALA A 234 10.86 20.36 6.72
N MET A 235 11.39 19.14 6.58
CA MET A 235 11.83 18.31 7.72
C MET A 235 12.96 18.96 8.50
N GLY A 236 13.99 19.47 7.82
CA GLY A 236 15.10 20.21 8.45
C GLY A 236 14.68 21.51 9.15
N GLN A 237 13.48 22.02 8.87
CA GLN A 237 12.88 23.16 9.56
C GLN A 237 11.85 22.74 10.63
N GLY A 238 11.76 21.46 10.94
CA GLY A 238 10.85 20.93 11.95
C GLY A 238 9.37 21.03 11.60
N LYS A 239 9.02 21.14 10.29
CA LYS A 239 7.63 21.23 9.82
C LYS A 239 6.99 19.86 9.65
N ILE A 240 7.79 18.84 9.36
CA ILE A 240 7.41 17.43 9.34
C ILE A 240 8.48 16.60 10.05
N ASN A 241 8.07 15.53 10.71
CA ASN A 241 8.98 14.58 11.37
C ASN A 241 9.19 13.33 10.52
N ARG A 242 8.22 13.00 9.69
CA ARG A 242 8.25 11.76 8.91
C ARG A 242 7.72 11.96 7.50
N LEU A 243 8.41 11.37 6.55
CA LEU A 243 8.07 11.37 5.13
C LEU A 243 7.78 9.95 4.67
N PHE A 244 6.57 9.69 4.16
CA PHE A 244 6.21 8.46 3.49
C PHE A 244 6.22 8.70 1.98
N TYR A 245 7.07 7.96 1.27
CA TYR A 245 7.10 7.95 -0.19
C TYR A 245 6.39 6.68 -0.67
N LEU A 246 5.20 6.87 -1.23
CA LEU A 246 4.25 5.81 -1.56
C LEU A 246 4.24 5.57 -3.06
N THR A 247 4.47 4.33 -3.48
CA THR A 247 4.48 3.94 -4.90
C THR A 247 4.23 2.46 -5.10
N ALA A 248 3.48 2.09 -6.15
CA ALA A 248 3.13 0.70 -6.44
C ALA A 248 4.28 -0.10 -7.09
N LYS A 249 5.32 0.54 -7.65
CA LYS A 249 6.32 -0.12 -8.51
C LYS A 249 7.71 -0.15 -7.87
N GLN A 250 8.38 -1.29 -7.99
CA GLN A 250 9.76 -1.45 -7.52
C GLN A 250 10.73 -0.48 -8.22
N SER A 251 10.55 -0.23 -9.53
CA SER A 251 11.39 0.71 -10.26
C SER A 251 11.30 2.15 -9.73
N THR A 252 10.12 2.60 -9.33
CA THR A 252 9.95 3.94 -8.74
C THR A 252 10.47 4.02 -7.32
N ARG A 253 10.45 2.92 -6.54
CA ARG A 253 11.14 2.84 -5.24
C ARG A 253 12.65 3.02 -5.40
N GLN A 254 13.25 2.37 -6.42
CA GLN A 254 14.67 2.52 -6.74
C GLN A 254 15.02 3.98 -7.11
N VAL A 255 14.18 4.65 -7.91
CA VAL A 255 14.38 6.07 -8.26
C VAL A 255 14.34 6.97 -7.03
N ALA A 256 13.47 6.68 -6.05
CA ALA A 256 13.44 7.42 -4.78
C ALA A 256 14.71 7.19 -3.95
N GLN A 257 15.19 5.95 -3.85
CA GLN A 257 16.47 5.63 -3.18
C GLN A 257 17.65 6.34 -3.85
N ASP A 258 17.73 6.29 -5.17
CA ASP A 258 18.81 6.93 -5.93
C ASP A 258 18.75 8.46 -5.82
N THR A 259 17.55 9.03 -5.73
CA THR A 259 17.36 10.46 -5.45
C THR A 259 17.88 10.83 -4.06
N LEU A 260 17.64 10.01 -3.05
CA LEU A 260 18.17 10.22 -1.69
C LEU A 260 19.68 10.11 -1.65
N LYS A 261 20.27 9.11 -2.35
CA LYS A 261 21.73 9.00 -2.51
C LYS A 261 22.32 10.22 -3.18
N LEU A 262 21.69 10.71 -4.25
CA LEU A 262 22.11 11.91 -4.94
C LEU A 262 22.09 13.15 -4.05
N LEU A 263 21.06 13.29 -3.21
CA LEU A 263 20.91 14.40 -2.26
C LEU A 263 21.90 14.31 -1.09
N ALA A 264 22.24 13.10 -0.68
CA ALA A 264 23.19 12.81 0.39
C ALA A 264 24.63 13.14 -0.03
N GLN A 265 24.93 13.09 -1.33
CA GLN A 265 26.30 13.21 -1.85
C GLN A 265 27.25 12.16 -1.23
N SER A 266 28.08 12.54 -0.28
CA SER A 266 29.06 11.65 0.36
C SER A 266 28.74 11.31 1.82
N GLU A 267 27.74 11.95 2.42
CA GLU A 267 27.46 11.80 3.85
C GLU A 267 26.02 11.32 4.11
N PRO A 268 25.78 10.52 5.17
CA PRO A 268 24.45 10.04 5.53
C PRO A 268 23.47 11.19 5.75
N LEU A 269 22.35 11.23 5.00
CA LEU A 269 21.42 12.36 5.01
C LEU A 269 20.33 12.20 6.09
N VAL A 270 19.56 11.14 6.00
CA VAL A 270 18.40 10.89 6.87
C VAL A 270 18.11 9.40 6.91
N THR A 271 17.86 8.86 8.11
CA THR A 271 17.57 7.42 8.25
C THR A 271 16.34 7.06 7.45
N THR A 272 16.54 6.20 6.46
CA THR A 272 15.54 5.81 5.46
C THR A 272 15.42 4.31 5.40
N ILE A 273 14.19 3.79 5.28
CA ILE A 273 13.93 2.39 4.99
C ILE A 273 13.03 2.22 3.76
N THR A 274 13.29 1.16 2.99
CA THR A 274 12.37 0.69 1.94
C THR A 274 11.68 -0.58 2.43
N LEU A 275 10.37 -0.49 2.68
CA LEU A 275 9.56 -1.64 3.09
C LEU A 275 9.25 -2.52 1.89
N THR A 276 9.38 -3.82 2.10
CA THR A 276 9.09 -4.88 1.12
C THR A 276 8.00 -5.78 1.67
N ALA A 277 7.11 -6.26 0.82
CA ALA A 277 6.03 -7.16 1.22
C ALA A 277 6.58 -8.48 1.79
N LYS A 278 5.84 -9.09 2.71
CA LYS A 278 6.27 -10.30 3.45
C LYS A 278 6.67 -11.43 2.52
N ASP A 279 5.83 -11.74 1.53
CA ASP A 279 6.07 -12.77 0.51
C ASP A 279 7.38 -12.59 -0.30
N GLN A 280 7.85 -11.35 -0.42
CA GLN A 280 9.05 -11.01 -1.18
C GLN A 280 10.32 -10.94 -0.34
N ILE A 281 10.21 -10.78 0.99
CA ILE A 281 11.37 -10.62 1.88
C ILE A 281 11.62 -11.84 2.76
N THR A 282 10.62 -12.67 3.03
CA THR A 282 10.76 -13.95 3.75
C THR A 282 11.78 -14.83 3.04
N PHE A 283 12.69 -15.45 3.80
CA PHE A 283 13.71 -16.33 3.25
C PHE A 283 13.10 -17.62 2.71
N GLU A 284 13.70 -18.18 1.64
CA GLU A 284 13.19 -19.44 1.07
C GLU A 284 13.24 -20.60 2.09
N GLU A 285 14.28 -20.59 2.94
CA GLU A 285 14.46 -21.59 4.01
C GLU A 285 13.40 -21.50 5.12
N GLU A 286 12.63 -20.40 5.20
CA GLU A 286 11.59 -20.23 6.21
C GLU A 286 10.22 -20.73 5.75
N LYS A 287 10.00 -20.78 4.42
CA LYS A 287 8.66 -20.98 3.85
C LYS A 287 8.03 -22.34 4.18
N ASP A 288 8.87 -23.35 4.37
CA ASP A 288 8.44 -24.73 4.63
C ASP A 288 8.55 -25.11 6.12
N LEU A 289 8.93 -24.16 6.99
CA LEU A 289 9.09 -24.42 8.43
C LEU A 289 7.84 -24.05 9.21
N ALA A 290 7.45 -24.88 10.17
CA ALA A 290 6.48 -24.49 11.17
C ALA A 290 7.03 -23.36 12.06
N ASP A 291 6.15 -22.54 12.64
CA ASP A 291 6.57 -21.41 13.50
C ASP A 291 7.47 -21.87 14.66
N GLU A 292 7.19 -23.04 15.23
CA GLU A 292 7.93 -23.66 16.36
C GLU A 292 9.31 -24.18 15.96
N GLU A 293 9.58 -24.31 14.66
CA GLU A 293 10.87 -24.77 14.12
C GLU A 293 11.64 -23.64 13.43
N ASN A 294 10.99 -22.49 13.20
CA ASN A 294 11.60 -21.37 12.47
C ASN A 294 12.62 -20.62 13.36
N PRO A 295 13.92 -20.70 13.09
CA PRO A 295 14.96 -20.09 13.91
C PRO A 295 14.90 -18.54 13.89
N TYR A 296 14.24 -17.94 12.93
CA TYR A 296 14.07 -16.49 12.82
C TYR A 296 12.91 -15.96 13.67
N LEU A 297 11.94 -16.83 14.02
CA LEU A 297 10.81 -16.51 14.90
C LEU A 297 11.14 -16.85 16.36
N LEU A 298 11.78 -18.01 16.61
CA LEU A 298 12.17 -18.43 17.96
C LEU A 298 13.15 -17.46 18.59
N GLY A 299 12.84 -16.94 19.79
CA GLY A 299 13.66 -15.97 20.51
C GLY A 299 13.86 -14.62 19.78
N TYR A 300 12.96 -14.24 18.88
CA TYR A 300 13.01 -13.00 18.11
C TYR A 300 13.19 -11.77 19.01
N TYR A 301 12.35 -11.66 20.07
CA TYR A 301 12.36 -10.50 20.96
C TYR A 301 13.62 -10.42 21.84
N ASP A 302 14.38 -11.48 21.97
CA ASP A 302 15.66 -11.51 22.68
C ASP A 302 16.79 -10.94 21.79
N ARG A 303 16.67 -11.09 20.47
CA ARG A 303 17.68 -10.70 19.48
C ARG A 303 17.38 -9.39 18.76
N ILE A 304 16.13 -8.95 18.74
CA ILE A 304 15.73 -7.76 17.96
C ILE A 304 16.44 -6.48 18.40
N LYS A 305 16.64 -6.27 19.69
CA LYS A 305 17.28 -5.05 20.20
C LYS A 305 18.74 -4.90 19.75
N PRO A 306 19.61 -5.90 19.90
CA PRO A 306 20.98 -5.86 19.33
C PRO A 306 20.94 -5.67 17.80
N ALA A 307 20.01 -6.32 17.10
CA ALA A 307 19.87 -6.20 15.64
C ALA A 307 19.53 -4.77 15.21
N LEU A 308 18.56 -4.14 15.90
CA LEU A 308 18.18 -2.74 15.66
C LEU A 308 19.35 -1.78 15.92
N MET A 309 20.05 -1.94 17.05
CA MET A 309 21.23 -1.12 17.36
C MET A 309 22.31 -1.22 16.31
N ASP A 310 22.55 -2.43 15.80
CA ASP A 310 23.59 -2.69 14.81
C ASP A 310 23.26 -2.00 13.47
N ILE A 311 22.08 -2.22 12.92
CA ILE A 311 21.73 -1.62 11.61
C ILE A 311 21.59 -0.10 11.67
N LEU A 312 20.97 0.46 12.73
CA LEU A 312 20.73 1.90 12.85
C LEU A 312 22.01 2.71 13.08
N ARG A 313 23.05 2.12 13.64
CA ARG A 313 24.36 2.77 13.79
C ARG A 313 25.19 2.77 12.53
N ASN A 314 25.04 1.73 11.72
CA ASN A 314 25.92 1.49 10.56
C ASN A 314 25.30 1.92 9.23
N GLU A 315 23.94 1.93 9.12
CA GLU A 315 23.27 2.16 7.85
C GLU A 315 22.28 3.34 7.97
N TRP A 316 22.20 4.15 6.92
CA TRP A 316 21.24 5.26 6.86
C TRP A 316 20.19 5.08 5.77
N LEU A 317 20.50 4.36 4.68
CA LEU A 317 19.61 4.02 3.58
C LEU A 317 19.41 2.50 3.55
N ILE A 318 18.42 2.05 4.30
CA ILE A 318 18.18 0.64 4.58
C ILE A 318 17.30 0.05 3.47
N THR A 319 17.93 -0.73 2.58
CA THR A 319 17.27 -1.43 1.47
C THR A 319 16.88 -2.85 1.88
N LYS A 320 16.12 -3.55 1.03
CA LYS A 320 15.77 -4.97 1.21
C LYS A 320 17.02 -5.83 1.47
N GLU A 321 18.06 -5.63 0.68
CA GLU A 321 19.31 -6.42 0.75
C GLU A 321 20.01 -6.23 2.11
N LEU A 322 20.00 -5.00 2.64
CA LEU A 322 20.55 -4.71 3.96
C LEU A 322 19.69 -5.33 5.07
N VAL A 323 18.36 -5.19 5.00
CA VAL A 323 17.46 -5.86 5.96
C VAL A 323 17.74 -7.35 5.99
N CYS A 324 17.78 -8.03 4.83
CA CYS A 324 18.07 -9.47 4.75
C CYS A 324 19.46 -9.82 5.31
N LYS A 325 20.49 -9.02 5.01
CA LYS A 325 21.85 -9.23 5.52
C LYS A 325 21.92 -9.20 7.05
N TYR A 326 21.32 -8.17 7.67
CA TYR A 326 21.32 -8.03 9.12
C TYR A 326 20.36 -8.99 9.79
N ALA A 327 19.21 -9.31 9.16
CA ALA A 327 18.29 -10.32 9.64
C ALA A 327 18.94 -11.70 9.75
N ARG A 328 19.71 -12.13 8.74
CA ARG A 328 20.50 -13.37 8.80
C ARG A 328 21.59 -13.32 9.88
N LYS A 329 22.30 -12.19 10.00
CA LYS A 329 23.35 -12.00 11.01
C LYS A 329 22.83 -12.19 12.43
N HIS A 330 21.62 -11.69 12.72
CA HIS A 330 21.02 -11.70 14.05
C HIS A 330 19.93 -12.78 14.22
N GLN A 331 19.64 -13.57 13.19
CA GLN A 331 18.58 -14.59 13.16
C GLN A 331 17.21 -14.03 13.60
N VAL A 332 16.76 -12.96 12.94
CA VAL A 332 15.45 -12.33 13.16
C VAL A 332 14.63 -12.34 11.87
N ASP A 333 13.30 -12.47 11.97
CA ASP A 333 12.41 -12.42 10.82
C ASP A 333 12.62 -11.12 10.04
N PRO A 334 12.92 -11.16 8.73
CA PRO A 334 13.27 -9.98 7.97
C PRO A 334 12.11 -9.02 7.77
N PHE A 335 10.86 -9.51 7.72
CA PHE A 335 9.69 -8.67 7.54
C PHE A 335 9.40 -7.84 8.81
N GLU A 336 9.23 -8.51 9.96
CA GLU A 336 8.99 -7.83 11.25
C GLU A 336 10.17 -6.93 11.62
N TYR A 337 11.41 -7.38 11.35
CA TYR A 337 12.60 -6.55 11.54
C TYR A 337 12.54 -5.25 10.75
N SER A 338 12.10 -5.31 9.47
CA SER A 338 11.92 -4.10 8.64
C SER A 338 10.87 -3.16 9.23
N LEU A 339 9.80 -3.70 9.79
CA LEU A 339 8.76 -2.91 10.45
C LEU A 339 9.27 -2.28 11.76
N ASP A 340 10.09 -3.00 12.54
CA ASP A 340 10.69 -2.46 13.77
C ASP A 340 11.72 -1.36 13.47
N ILE A 341 12.56 -1.53 12.46
CA ILE A 341 13.49 -0.50 11.97
C ILE A 341 12.74 0.77 11.56
N SER A 342 11.56 0.62 10.90
CA SER A 342 10.80 1.75 10.40
C SER A 342 10.39 2.75 11.49
N LEU A 343 10.27 2.32 12.76
CA LEU A 343 9.96 3.18 13.90
C LEU A 343 11.06 4.23 14.19
N PHE A 344 12.28 3.98 13.72
CA PHE A 344 13.45 4.85 13.89
C PHE A 344 13.77 5.65 12.62
N CYS A 345 13.03 5.43 11.52
CA CYS A 345 13.26 6.09 10.25
C CYS A 345 12.40 7.35 10.09
N SER A 346 13.00 8.39 9.52
CA SER A 346 12.30 9.62 9.17
C SER A 346 11.77 9.61 7.73
N VAL A 347 12.33 8.74 6.86
CA VAL A 347 11.82 8.51 5.50
C VAL A 347 11.49 7.03 5.34
N ILE A 348 10.26 6.75 4.90
CA ILE A 348 9.76 5.41 4.67
C ILE A 348 9.29 5.32 3.22
N ILE A 349 9.97 4.51 2.41
CA ILE A 349 9.59 4.21 1.03
C ILE A 349 8.80 2.91 1.05
N CYS A 350 7.55 2.92 0.57
CA CYS A 350 6.68 1.74 0.66
C CYS A 350 5.61 1.70 -0.43
N ASP A 351 4.85 0.61 -0.47
CA ASP A 351 3.67 0.47 -1.34
C ASP A 351 2.49 1.31 -0.81
N TYR A 352 1.55 1.63 -1.71
CA TYR A 352 0.28 2.30 -1.35
C TYR A 352 -0.50 1.55 -0.27
N ASN A 353 -0.40 0.21 -0.25
CA ASN A 353 -1.11 -0.65 0.69
C ASN A 353 -0.80 -0.27 2.14
N TYR A 354 0.42 0.16 2.44
CA TYR A 354 0.83 0.51 3.79
C TYR A 354 0.12 1.76 4.37
N LEU A 355 -0.57 2.55 3.53
CA LEU A 355 -1.40 3.68 3.99
C LEU A 355 -2.90 3.45 3.70
N PHE A 356 -3.24 2.84 2.56
CA PHE A 356 -4.60 2.85 2.03
C PHE A 356 -5.36 1.52 2.16
N ASP A 357 -4.66 0.38 2.31
CA ASP A 357 -5.30 -0.92 2.42
C ASP A 357 -5.80 -1.17 3.85
N PRO A 358 -7.09 -1.44 4.07
CA PRO A 358 -7.66 -1.63 5.40
C PRO A 358 -7.11 -2.86 6.15
N MET A 359 -6.48 -3.81 5.43
CA MET A 359 -5.91 -5.04 6.00
C MET A 359 -4.43 -4.89 6.35
N VAL A 360 -3.68 -4.06 5.60
CA VAL A 360 -2.21 -4.05 5.59
C VAL A 360 -1.60 -2.73 6.07
N TYR A 361 -2.42 -1.67 6.24
CA TYR A 361 -1.91 -0.35 6.63
C TYR A 361 -1.08 -0.39 7.94
N LEU A 362 -0.09 0.48 8.01
CA LEU A 362 0.84 0.55 9.15
C LEU A 362 0.16 1.14 10.41
N GLN A 363 -0.58 0.32 11.14
CA GLN A 363 -1.25 0.72 12.40
C GLN A 363 -0.28 1.39 13.40
N ARG A 364 1.00 0.99 13.38
CA ARG A 364 2.06 1.55 14.20
C ARG A 364 2.22 3.07 14.05
N PHE A 365 1.89 3.62 12.86
CA PHE A 365 1.98 5.04 12.54
C PHE A 365 0.64 5.73 12.42
N PHE A 366 -0.41 4.97 12.10
CA PHE A 366 -1.69 5.50 11.66
C PHE A 366 -2.85 5.16 12.62
N SER A 367 -2.55 4.80 13.86
CA SER A 367 -3.57 4.63 14.91
C SER A 367 -4.26 5.94 15.29
N LYS A 368 -3.57 7.06 15.14
CA LYS A 368 -4.08 8.43 15.35
C LYS A 368 -3.52 9.37 14.29
N PRO A 369 -4.26 10.43 13.90
CA PRO A 369 -3.73 11.48 13.04
C PRO A 369 -2.47 12.13 13.64
N ASP A 370 -1.45 12.30 12.80
CA ASP A 370 -0.21 13.01 13.16
C ASP A 370 0.15 14.00 12.04
N ASN A 371 -0.11 15.27 12.29
CA ASN A 371 0.13 16.34 11.33
C ASN A 371 1.61 16.52 10.96
N SER A 372 2.52 15.88 11.66
CA SER A 372 3.94 15.86 11.32
C SER A 372 4.31 14.83 10.25
N ASN A 373 3.39 13.98 9.83
CA ASN A 373 3.55 13.06 8.71
C ASN A 373 3.26 13.77 7.39
N CYS A 374 4.09 13.51 6.38
CA CYS A 374 3.90 13.97 5.00
C CYS A 374 3.84 12.76 4.05
N PHE A 375 2.87 12.74 3.14
CA PHE A 375 2.69 11.69 2.15
C PHE A 375 3.05 12.19 0.75
N LEU A 376 4.05 11.59 0.11
CA LEU A 376 4.38 11.76 -1.30
C LEU A 376 3.86 10.52 -2.05
N ILE A 377 2.86 10.69 -2.90
CA ILE A 377 2.17 9.61 -3.60
C ILE A 377 2.54 9.71 -5.07
N ASP A 378 3.54 8.90 -5.47
CA ASP A 378 4.08 8.88 -6.83
C ASP A 378 3.26 8.00 -7.75
N GLU A 379 3.20 8.35 -9.02
CA GLU A 379 2.39 7.71 -10.06
C GLU A 379 0.92 7.50 -9.61
N ALA A 380 0.37 8.55 -8.99
CA ALA A 380 -0.93 8.54 -8.32
C ALA A 380 -2.12 8.12 -9.23
N HIS A 381 -1.96 8.14 -10.55
CA HIS A 381 -2.93 7.59 -11.49
C HIS A 381 -3.20 6.09 -11.25
N ASN A 382 -2.18 5.33 -10.80
CA ASN A 382 -2.32 3.91 -10.48
C ASN A 382 -3.14 3.66 -9.21
N LEU A 383 -3.22 4.65 -8.32
CA LEU A 383 -3.97 4.50 -7.08
C LEU A 383 -5.47 4.34 -7.33
N VAL A 384 -6.01 4.82 -8.46
CA VAL A 384 -7.44 4.67 -8.80
C VAL A 384 -7.86 3.21 -8.89
N ALA A 385 -7.16 2.40 -9.69
CA ALA A 385 -7.43 0.97 -9.81
C ALA A 385 -7.05 0.23 -8.53
N ARG A 386 -5.83 0.46 -8.03
CA ARG A 386 -5.30 -0.21 -6.83
C ARG A 386 -6.19 -0.02 -5.60
N SER A 387 -6.73 1.18 -5.40
CA SER A 387 -7.60 1.43 -4.25
C SER A 387 -8.96 0.76 -4.38
N ARG A 388 -9.50 0.61 -5.58
CA ARG A 388 -10.71 -0.21 -5.79
C ARG A 388 -10.46 -1.66 -5.43
N ASP A 389 -9.32 -2.22 -5.84
CA ASP A 389 -8.92 -3.61 -5.54
C ASP A 389 -8.73 -3.83 -4.03
N MET A 390 -8.12 -2.88 -3.30
CA MET A 390 -7.95 -2.94 -1.85
C MET A 390 -9.29 -3.10 -1.11
N TYR A 391 -10.33 -2.43 -1.61
CA TYR A 391 -11.69 -2.46 -1.04
C TYR A 391 -12.64 -3.39 -1.82
N THR A 392 -12.10 -4.42 -2.49
CA THR A 392 -12.86 -5.45 -3.19
C THR A 392 -12.46 -6.81 -2.68
N LYS A 393 -13.42 -7.65 -2.27
CA LYS A 393 -13.18 -9.02 -1.79
C LYS A 393 -14.28 -9.96 -2.28
N GLU A 394 -13.89 -11.22 -2.44
CA GLU A 394 -14.72 -12.26 -3.01
C GLU A 394 -14.66 -13.53 -2.17
N ILE A 395 -15.76 -14.24 -2.09
CA ILE A 395 -15.85 -15.58 -1.50
C ILE A 395 -16.42 -16.59 -2.50
N SER A 396 -15.91 -17.82 -2.46
CA SER A 396 -16.22 -18.91 -3.39
C SER A 396 -17.01 -20.01 -2.66
N LEU A 397 -18.12 -20.44 -3.23
CA LEU A 397 -18.91 -21.57 -2.72
C LEU A 397 -18.09 -22.87 -2.81
N GLN A 398 -17.35 -23.05 -3.90
CA GLN A 398 -16.53 -24.25 -4.10
C GLN A 398 -15.44 -24.37 -3.05
N THR A 399 -14.71 -23.29 -2.75
CA THR A 399 -13.67 -23.26 -1.72
C THR A 399 -14.23 -23.69 -0.35
N LEU A 400 -15.37 -23.11 0.07
CA LEU A 400 -16.03 -23.46 1.33
C LEU A 400 -16.51 -24.90 1.38
N THR A 401 -17.05 -25.40 0.25
CA THR A 401 -17.54 -26.78 0.16
C THR A 401 -16.38 -27.77 0.22
N THR A 402 -15.28 -27.46 -0.47
CA THR A 402 -14.07 -28.28 -0.47
C THR A 402 -13.50 -28.40 0.95
N LEU A 403 -13.37 -27.28 1.67
CA LEU A 403 -12.94 -27.32 3.06
C LEU A 403 -13.87 -28.18 3.93
N LYS A 404 -15.21 -27.96 3.82
CA LYS A 404 -16.18 -28.76 4.59
C LYS A 404 -16.03 -30.25 4.34
N ASP A 405 -15.81 -30.66 3.09
CA ASP A 405 -15.69 -32.08 2.74
C ASP A 405 -14.36 -32.69 3.23
N LYS A 406 -13.26 -31.93 3.24
CA LYS A 406 -12.01 -32.34 3.90
C LYS A 406 -12.20 -32.48 5.41
N LEU A 407 -12.85 -31.52 6.08
CA LEU A 407 -13.13 -31.56 7.52
C LEU A 407 -14.02 -32.75 7.94
N LYS A 408 -14.91 -33.26 7.05
CA LYS A 408 -15.71 -34.44 7.32
C LYS A 408 -14.92 -35.76 7.29
N GLN A 409 -13.80 -35.80 6.58
CA GLN A 409 -12.96 -37.01 6.45
C GLN A 409 -12.12 -37.23 7.70
N THR A 410 -12.01 -36.25 8.57
CA THR A 410 -11.25 -36.27 9.80
C THR A 410 -12.16 -36.01 11.01
N SER A 411 -11.78 -36.50 12.19
CA SER A 411 -12.56 -36.32 13.44
C SER A 411 -12.21 -35.00 14.13
N GLY A 412 -13.09 -34.50 14.98
CA GLY A 412 -12.83 -33.31 15.81
C GLY A 412 -13.38 -31.99 15.24
N HIS A 413 -13.76 -31.94 13.97
CA HIS A 413 -14.11 -30.70 13.25
C HIS A 413 -15.60 -30.32 13.25
N ARG A 414 -16.45 -30.99 14.06
CA ARG A 414 -17.90 -30.76 14.07
C ARG A 414 -18.26 -29.27 14.31
N GLY A 415 -17.49 -28.59 15.14
CA GLY A 415 -17.70 -27.17 15.44
C GLY A 415 -17.54 -26.26 14.22
N LEU A 416 -16.48 -26.48 13.43
CA LEU A 416 -16.19 -25.77 12.18
C LEU A 416 -17.25 -26.07 11.11
N ILE A 417 -17.57 -27.36 10.91
CA ILE A 417 -18.58 -27.82 9.94
C ILE A 417 -19.94 -27.17 10.20
N ASN A 418 -20.38 -27.14 11.45
CA ASN A 418 -21.67 -26.55 11.83
C ASN A 418 -21.74 -25.06 11.54
N ARG A 419 -20.62 -24.33 11.52
CA ARG A 419 -20.56 -22.91 11.23
C ARG A 419 -20.35 -22.59 9.75
N LEU A 420 -19.71 -23.50 8.99
CA LEU A 420 -19.62 -23.40 7.52
C LEU A 420 -20.98 -23.69 6.87
N GLN A 421 -21.77 -24.61 7.43
CA GLN A 421 -23.02 -25.06 6.81
C GLN A 421 -24.02 -23.94 6.51
N PRO A 422 -24.30 -22.96 7.40
CA PRO A 422 -25.18 -21.84 7.09
C PRO A 422 -24.67 -20.97 5.93
N ILE A 423 -23.36 -20.74 5.86
CA ILE A 423 -22.73 -19.96 4.78
C ILE A 423 -22.94 -20.67 3.45
N ILE A 424 -22.58 -21.97 3.38
CA ILE A 424 -22.72 -22.80 2.19
C ILE A 424 -24.21 -22.90 1.76
N ALA A 425 -25.13 -23.03 2.71
CA ALA A 425 -26.57 -23.08 2.41
C ALA A 425 -27.05 -21.78 1.74
N THR A 426 -26.70 -20.63 2.31
CA THR A 426 -27.04 -19.31 1.74
C THR A 426 -26.44 -19.16 0.31
N LEU A 427 -25.17 -19.49 0.13
CA LEU A 427 -24.54 -19.41 -1.19
C LEU A 427 -25.19 -20.37 -2.20
N THR A 428 -25.55 -21.57 -1.77
CA THR A 428 -26.24 -22.56 -2.62
C THR A 428 -27.62 -22.03 -3.07
N GLU A 429 -28.38 -21.41 -2.18
CA GLU A 429 -29.67 -20.79 -2.49
C GLU A 429 -29.52 -19.64 -3.49
N LEU A 430 -28.51 -18.77 -3.30
CA LEU A 430 -28.19 -17.70 -4.23
C LEU A 430 -27.81 -18.27 -5.63
N LYS A 431 -26.99 -19.32 -5.69
CA LYS A 431 -26.66 -20.03 -6.94
C LYS A 431 -27.90 -20.54 -7.63
N GLN A 432 -28.77 -21.25 -6.89
CA GLN A 432 -30.03 -21.78 -7.45
C GLN A 432 -30.93 -20.67 -8.00
N THR A 433 -30.98 -19.54 -7.34
CA THR A 433 -31.75 -18.37 -7.79
C THR A 433 -31.23 -17.85 -9.13
N LEU A 434 -29.91 -17.68 -9.29
CA LEU A 434 -29.30 -17.27 -10.57
C LEU A 434 -29.57 -18.28 -11.68
N VAL A 435 -29.41 -19.57 -11.40
CA VAL A 435 -29.67 -20.64 -12.36
C VAL A 435 -31.13 -20.65 -12.82
N LYS A 436 -32.08 -20.54 -11.86
CA LYS A 436 -33.52 -20.49 -12.13
C LYS A 436 -33.89 -19.32 -13.05
N HIS A 437 -33.24 -18.18 -12.89
CA HIS A 437 -33.50 -16.99 -13.70
C HIS A 437 -32.63 -16.93 -14.98
N HIS A 438 -31.83 -17.94 -15.27
CA HIS A 438 -30.89 -17.98 -16.39
C HIS A 438 -29.95 -16.76 -16.44
N GLN A 439 -29.54 -16.26 -15.28
CA GLN A 439 -28.64 -15.11 -15.15
C GLN A 439 -27.23 -15.59 -14.83
N PRO A 440 -26.22 -15.30 -15.66
CA PRO A 440 -24.84 -15.66 -15.35
C PRO A 440 -24.26 -14.80 -14.22
N TYR A 441 -24.83 -13.64 -13.99
CA TYR A 441 -24.46 -12.74 -12.88
C TYR A 441 -25.62 -11.84 -12.47
N LEU A 442 -25.53 -11.27 -11.26
CA LEU A 442 -26.41 -10.24 -10.73
C LEU A 442 -25.58 -9.21 -9.95
N VAL A 443 -25.80 -7.92 -10.21
CA VAL A 443 -25.20 -6.83 -9.42
C VAL A 443 -26.33 -6.14 -8.63
N MET A 444 -26.11 -5.99 -7.32
CA MET A 444 -27.11 -5.44 -6.40
C MET A 444 -26.52 -4.44 -5.42
N GLU A 445 -27.38 -3.68 -4.76
CA GLU A 445 -27.02 -2.73 -3.69
C GLU A 445 -27.13 -3.36 -2.29
N ASP A 446 -27.47 -4.63 -2.20
CA ASP A 446 -27.65 -5.38 -0.95
C ASP A 446 -26.27 -5.88 -0.43
N GLU A 447 -26.00 -5.64 0.84
CA GLU A 447 -24.78 -6.06 1.57
C GLU A 447 -24.78 -7.57 1.90
N LEU A 448 -25.91 -8.27 1.78
CA LEU A 448 -26.09 -9.65 2.24
C LEU A 448 -25.78 -9.81 3.76
N ILE A 449 -26.43 -9.00 4.59
CA ILE A 449 -26.19 -8.91 6.04
C ILE A 449 -26.24 -10.27 6.75
N GLU A 450 -27.18 -11.17 6.40
CA GLU A 450 -27.31 -12.48 7.03
C GLU A 450 -26.13 -13.41 6.67
N LEU A 451 -25.61 -13.30 5.44
CA LEU A 451 -24.39 -13.98 5.04
C LEU A 451 -23.20 -13.47 5.86
N ALA A 452 -23.06 -12.14 6.00
CA ALA A 452 -21.99 -11.53 6.79
C ALA A 452 -22.04 -11.96 8.27
N LYS A 453 -23.25 -12.06 8.88
CA LYS A 453 -23.41 -12.59 10.23
C LYS A 453 -22.95 -14.04 10.37
N SER A 454 -23.24 -14.87 9.37
CA SER A 454 -22.82 -16.27 9.37
C SER A 454 -21.29 -16.39 9.22
N CYS A 455 -20.68 -15.59 8.34
CA CYS A 455 -19.23 -15.51 8.18
C CYS A 455 -18.54 -15.06 9.48
N ARG A 456 -19.11 -14.07 10.19
CA ARG A 456 -18.56 -13.60 11.47
C ARG A 456 -18.56 -14.70 12.53
N LYS A 457 -19.68 -15.44 12.67
CA LYS A 457 -19.75 -16.58 13.60
C LYS A 457 -18.72 -17.66 13.30
N PHE A 458 -18.41 -17.90 12.03
CA PHE A 458 -17.35 -18.82 11.62
C PHE A 458 -15.98 -18.27 12.02
N CYS A 459 -15.67 -17.01 11.67
CA CYS A 459 -14.38 -16.41 11.98
C CYS A 459 -14.10 -16.32 13.49
N ASP A 460 -15.09 -15.89 14.29
CA ASP A 460 -14.96 -15.81 15.76
C ASP A 460 -14.68 -17.19 16.38
N PHE A 461 -15.35 -18.23 15.91
CA PHE A 461 -15.10 -19.58 16.38
C PHE A 461 -13.75 -20.12 15.93
N THR A 462 -13.44 -19.98 14.65
CA THR A 462 -12.23 -20.53 14.03
C THR A 462 -10.97 -19.94 14.64
N SER A 463 -10.96 -18.64 14.94
CA SER A 463 -9.81 -17.97 15.57
C SER A 463 -9.47 -18.56 16.96
N ASN A 464 -10.48 -18.94 17.73
CA ASN A 464 -10.29 -19.59 19.03
C ASN A 464 -9.91 -21.07 18.86
N TRP A 465 -10.61 -21.76 17.97
CA TRP A 465 -10.39 -23.17 17.70
C TRP A 465 -8.96 -23.47 17.21
N LEU A 466 -8.41 -22.68 16.29
CA LEU A 466 -7.03 -22.83 15.81
C LEU A 466 -5.98 -22.62 16.90
N ARG A 467 -6.25 -21.74 17.88
CA ARG A 467 -5.35 -21.55 19.03
C ARG A 467 -5.33 -22.76 19.98
N GLU A 468 -6.47 -23.47 20.08
CA GLU A 468 -6.60 -24.68 20.89
C GLU A 468 -6.05 -25.91 20.17
N HIS A 469 -5.85 -25.85 18.85
CA HIS A 469 -5.39 -26.95 18.01
C HIS A 469 -4.19 -26.52 17.13
N PRO A 470 -3.03 -26.23 17.71
CA PRO A 470 -1.87 -25.71 16.96
C PRO A 470 -1.29 -26.73 15.97
N GLU A 471 -1.43 -28.06 16.27
CA GLU A 471 -0.90 -29.14 15.42
C GLU A 471 -1.94 -29.67 14.41
N GLU A 472 -2.92 -28.83 14.02
CA GLU A 472 -3.98 -29.24 13.09
C GLU A 472 -3.44 -29.47 11.67
N THR A 473 -3.68 -30.64 11.12
CA THR A 473 -3.21 -31.03 9.77
C THR A 473 -3.86 -30.24 8.63
N LEU A 474 -5.06 -29.71 8.84
CA LEU A 474 -5.80 -28.87 7.89
C LEU A 474 -5.70 -27.38 8.23
N ALA A 475 -4.73 -26.98 9.07
CA ALA A 475 -4.60 -25.61 9.53
C ALA A 475 -4.47 -24.61 8.37
N GLU A 476 -3.70 -24.93 7.34
CA GLU A 476 -3.48 -24.05 6.18
C GLU A 476 -4.78 -23.80 5.39
N GLU A 477 -5.55 -24.86 5.13
CA GLU A 477 -6.83 -24.75 4.42
C GLU A 477 -7.88 -24.01 5.25
N ILE A 478 -7.91 -24.25 6.56
CA ILE A 478 -8.80 -23.55 7.49
C ILE A 478 -8.43 -22.07 7.56
N LEU A 479 -7.13 -21.74 7.63
CA LEU A 479 -6.62 -20.37 7.61
C LEU A 479 -6.93 -19.66 6.31
N THR A 480 -6.80 -20.31 5.17
CA THR A 480 -7.15 -19.73 3.85
C THR A 480 -8.60 -19.28 3.86
N VAL A 481 -9.53 -20.16 4.21
CA VAL A 481 -10.96 -19.82 4.28
C VAL A 481 -11.24 -18.76 5.36
N PHE A 482 -10.56 -18.85 6.50
CA PHE A 482 -10.68 -17.82 7.55
C PHE A 482 -10.29 -16.45 7.03
N PHE A 483 -9.15 -16.31 6.34
CA PHE A 483 -8.70 -15.02 5.83
C PHE A 483 -9.57 -14.49 4.69
N ASP A 484 -10.10 -15.35 3.85
CA ASP A 484 -11.04 -14.96 2.80
C ASP A 484 -12.33 -14.37 3.41
N LEU A 485 -12.94 -15.09 4.36
CA LEU A 485 -14.13 -14.62 5.05
C LEU A 485 -13.87 -13.40 5.92
N TYR A 486 -12.73 -13.35 6.61
CA TYR A 486 -12.32 -12.21 7.43
C TYR A 486 -12.12 -10.95 6.58
N SER A 487 -11.44 -11.09 5.43
CA SER A 487 -11.22 -10.00 4.50
C SER A 487 -12.54 -9.48 3.89
N TYR A 488 -13.45 -10.40 3.55
CA TYR A 488 -14.80 -10.07 3.09
C TYR A 488 -15.57 -9.25 4.14
N LEU A 489 -15.54 -9.68 5.39
CA LEU A 489 -16.16 -8.97 6.52
C LEU A 489 -15.55 -7.59 6.73
N LYS A 490 -14.22 -7.48 6.67
CA LYS A 490 -13.51 -6.21 6.84
C LYS A 490 -13.85 -5.19 5.76
N VAL A 491 -13.96 -5.62 4.52
CA VAL A 491 -14.42 -4.76 3.42
C VAL A 491 -15.90 -4.42 3.60
N GLY A 492 -16.72 -5.37 4.05
CA GLY A 492 -18.12 -5.14 4.37
C GLY A 492 -18.37 -4.04 5.41
N GLU A 493 -17.42 -3.80 6.34
CA GLU A 493 -17.53 -2.69 7.32
C GLU A 493 -17.60 -1.30 6.63
N PHE A 494 -17.15 -1.18 5.38
CA PHE A 494 -17.19 0.05 4.59
C PHE A 494 -18.38 0.11 3.64
N TYR A 495 -19.24 -0.92 3.63
CA TYR A 495 -20.34 -1.01 2.66
C TYR A 495 -21.25 0.22 2.73
N GLY A 496 -21.70 0.68 1.58
CA GLY A 496 -22.55 1.86 1.45
C GLY A 496 -22.74 2.23 -0.03
N PRO A 497 -23.20 3.43 -0.36
CA PRO A 497 -23.54 3.82 -1.73
C PRO A 497 -22.42 3.66 -2.76
N SER A 498 -21.16 3.66 -2.30
CA SER A 498 -19.96 3.46 -3.14
C SER A 498 -19.61 2.00 -3.37
N PHE A 499 -20.41 1.05 -2.91
CA PHE A 499 -20.15 -0.38 -3.03
C PHE A 499 -21.31 -1.09 -3.73
N ARG A 500 -21.02 -2.25 -4.29
CA ARG A 500 -22.00 -3.18 -4.85
C ARG A 500 -21.63 -4.60 -4.49
N THR A 501 -22.63 -5.47 -4.44
CA THR A 501 -22.44 -6.92 -4.37
C THR A 501 -22.70 -7.52 -5.74
N LYS A 502 -21.76 -8.32 -6.24
CA LYS A 502 -21.88 -9.09 -7.47
C LYS A 502 -21.97 -10.57 -7.12
N LEU A 503 -22.99 -11.22 -7.62
CA LEU A 503 -23.09 -12.67 -7.70
C LEU A 503 -22.72 -13.09 -9.12
N SER A 504 -21.82 -14.04 -9.30
CA SER A 504 -21.49 -14.59 -10.63
C SER A 504 -21.27 -16.09 -10.57
N ILE A 505 -21.66 -16.80 -11.62
CA ILE A 505 -21.38 -18.22 -11.79
C ILE A 505 -20.23 -18.33 -12.80
N GLU A 506 -19.07 -18.82 -12.34
CA GLU A 506 -17.86 -19.00 -13.15
C GLU A 506 -17.38 -20.45 -12.99
N ALA A 507 -17.22 -21.18 -14.09
CA ALA A 507 -16.85 -22.59 -14.09
C ALA A 507 -17.68 -23.47 -13.11
N ASP A 508 -18.98 -23.20 -13.02
CA ASP A 508 -19.96 -23.83 -12.10
C ASP A 508 -19.76 -23.49 -10.61
N ASP A 509 -18.89 -22.57 -10.25
CA ASP A 509 -18.78 -22.02 -8.91
C ASP A 509 -19.63 -20.75 -8.75
N LEU A 510 -20.23 -20.53 -7.57
CA LEU A 510 -20.79 -19.24 -7.22
C LEU A 510 -19.74 -18.40 -6.53
N LEU A 511 -19.49 -17.22 -7.09
CA LEU A 511 -18.66 -16.19 -6.50
C LEU A 511 -19.54 -15.05 -5.98
N VAL A 512 -19.33 -14.65 -4.73
CA VAL A 512 -19.96 -13.49 -4.11
C VAL A 512 -18.91 -12.45 -3.85
N LYS A 513 -18.98 -11.34 -4.57
CA LYS A 513 -17.98 -10.27 -4.55
C LYS A 513 -18.59 -8.96 -4.02
N ILE A 514 -18.04 -8.43 -2.93
CA ILE A 514 -18.20 -7.02 -2.58
C ILE A 514 -17.14 -6.24 -3.35
N PHE A 515 -17.54 -5.26 -4.15
CA PHE A 515 -16.61 -4.44 -4.89
C PHE A 515 -16.86 -2.94 -4.74
N CYS A 516 -15.78 -2.19 -4.73
CA CYS A 516 -15.78 -0.76 -4.54
C CYS A 516 -15.87 -0.01 -5.87
N LEU A 517 -16.88 0.82 -6.05
CA LEU A 517 -17.04 1.71 -7.20
C LEU A 517 -16.09 2.91 -7.11
N THR A 518 -16.06 3.56 -5.94
CA THR A 518 -15.14 4.66 -5.67
C THR A 518 -14.76 4.72 -4.18
N PRO A 519 -13.47 4.57 -3.85
CA PRO A 519 -12.98 4.65 -2.47
C PRO A 519 -12.66 6.08 -2.03
N SER A 520 -13.09 7.11 -2.77
CA SER A 520 -12.67 8.51 -2.58
C SER A 520 -12.76 9.00 -1.12
N LYS A 521 -13.86 8.69 -0.42
CA LYS A 521 -14.04 9.06 1.00
C LYS A 521 -13.07 8.31 1.93
N LEU A 522 -12.75 7.07 1.61
CA LEU A 522 -11.83 6.24 2.39
C LEU A 522 -10.38 6.73 2.22
N LEU A 523 -9.99 7.02 0.97
CA LEU A 523 -8.69 7.61 0.68
C LEU A 523 -8.52 8.99 1.35
N ALA A 524 -9.57 9.83 1.33
CA ALA A 524 -9.57 11.11 2.02
C ALA A 524 -9.31 10.96 3.53
N LYS A 525 -9.93 9.94 4.18
CA LYS A 525 -9.70 9.60 5.60
C LYS A 525 -8.27 9.14 5.84
N SER A 526 -7.73 8.27 4.98
CA SER A 526 -6.32 7.82 5.11
C SER A 526 -5.35 8.98 4.94
N MET A 527 -5.56 9.87 3.98
CA MET A 527 -4.72 11.07 3.81
C MET A 527 -4.82 12.05 5.00
N ALA A 528 -5.94 12.08 5.71
CA ALA A 528 -6.11 12.89 6.91
C ALA A 528 -5.33 12.36 8.13
N LEU A 529 -4.68 11.19 8.04
CA LEU A 529 -3.76 10.67 9.05
C LEU A 529 -2.41 11.40 9.05
N GLY A 530 -2.16 12.25 8.05
CA GLY A 530 -0.99 13.12 7.98
C GLY A 530 -1.36 14.59 7.77
N GLY A 531 -0.39 15.49 7.96
CA GLY A 531 -0.58 16.94 7.78
C GLY A 531 -0.64 17.35 6.31
N SER A 532 0.06 16.65 5.42
CA SER A 532 0.09 16.97 3.99
C SER A 532 0.18 15.76 3.11
N SER A 533 -0.46 15.84 1.93
CA SER A 533 -0.44 14.79 0.91
C SER A 533 -0.20 15.40 -0.47
N ILE A 534 0.82 14.95 -1.17
CA ILE A 534 1.18 15.39 -2.52
C ILE A 534 1.02 14.20 -3.46
N LEU A 535 0.01 14.23 -4.30
CA LEU A 535 -0.27 13.23 -5.32
C LEU A 535 0.25 13.73 -6.66
N PHE A 536 1.15 13.00 -7.28
CA PHE A 536 1.76 13.46 -8.52
C PHE A 536 1.93 12.33 -9.54
N SER A 537 1.78 12.68 -10.81
CA SER A 537 2.03 11.80 -11.94
C SER A 537 2.18 12.61 -13.23
N ALA A 538 2.69 11.95 -14.28
CA ALA A 538 2.73 12.52 -15.62
C ALA A 538 1.34 12.59 -16.28
N THR A 539 0.43 11.72 -15.90
CA THR A 539 -0.84 11.46 -16.58
C THR A 539 -2.08 11.75 -15.72
N LEU A 540 -1.99 12.64 -14.73
CA LEU A 540 -3.15 13.10 -13.95
C LEU A 540 -4.00 14.09 -14.76
N SER A 541 -4.50 13.69 -15.91
CA SER A 541 -5.35 14.52 -16.78
C SER A 541 -6.68 13.82 -17.08
N PRO A 542 -7.83 14.48 -16.89
CA PRO A 542 -8.00 15.79 -16.26
C PRO A 542 -7.86 15.75 -14.74
N LEU A 543 -7.25 16.77 -14.14
CA LEU A 543 -7.01 16.83 -12.68
C LEU A 543 -8.30 16.73 -11.86
N ALA A 544 -9.40 17.34 -12.32
CA ALA A 544 -10.68 17.30 -11.62
C ALA A 544 -11.21 15.85 -11.42
N TYR A 545 -11.04 14.97 -12.41
CA TYR A 545 -11.38 13.56 -12.27
C TYR A 545 -10.58 12.88 -11.16
N TYR A 546 -9.26 13.08 -11.16
CA TYR A 546 -8.41 12.47 -10.15
C TYR A 546 -8.65 13.03 -8.75
N GLN A 547 -8.92 14.34 -8.61
CA GLN A 547 -9.32 14.91 -7.33
C GLN A 547 -10.57 14.24 -6.78
N GLU A 548 -11.55 14.01 -7.62
CA GLU A 548 -12.81 13.39 -7.22
C GLU A 548 -12.62 11.93 -6.80
N VAL A 549 -12.02 11.11 -7.67
CA VAL A 549 -11.92 9.66 -7.44
C VAL A 549 -10.88 9.29 -6.37
N LEU A 550 -9.90 10.17 -6.10
CA LEU A 550 -8.86 9.97 -5.08
C LEU A 550 -9.12 10.76 -3.78
N GLY A 551 -10.30 11.36 -3.62
CA GLY A 551 -10.69 12.01 -2.37
C GLY A 551 -9.98 13.33 -2.07
N GLY A 552 -9.69 14.10 -3.10
CA GLY A 552 -9.01 15.38 -3.02
C GLY A 552 -9.84 16.58 -3.51
N THR A 553 -11.16 16.57 -3.38
CA THR A 553 -12.04 17.64 -3.84
C THR A 553 -11.74 19.01 -3.21
N ASP A 554 -11.14 19.02 -2.03
CA ASP A 554 -10.69 20.19 -1.27
C ASP A 554 -9.19 20.54 -1.49
N SER A 555 -8.52 19.87 -2.42
CA SER A 555 -7.08 19.98 -2.63
C SER A 555 -6.70 21.09 -3.60
N LEU A 556 -5.44 21.52 -3.51
CA LEU A 556 -4.82 22.36 -4.52
C LEU A 556 -4.52 21.55 -5.79
N CYS A 557 -4.60 22.18 -6.95
CA CYS A 557 -4.20 21.62 -8.23
C CYS A 557 -3.05 22.38 -8.83
N TYR A 558 -2.11 21.65 -9.42
CA TYR A 558 -1.01 22.26 -10.15
C TYR A 558 -0.66 21.46 -11.40
N GLN A 559 -0.64 22.12 -12.53
CA GLN A 559 -0.30 21.52 -13.81
C GLN A 559 0.94 22.19 -14.39
N LEU A 560 2.00 21.38 -14.58
CA LEU A 560 3.21 21.85 -15.23
C LEU A 560 3.12 21.69 -16.74
N PRO A 561 3.61 22.67 -17.52
CA PRO A 561 3.80 22.49 -18.95
C PRO A 561 4.88 21.43 -19.22
N SER A 562 4.84 20.81 -20.41
CA SER A 562 5.89 19.92 -20.85
C SER A 562 7.24 20.66 -20.92
N PRO A 563 8.33 20.07 -20.40
CA PRO A 563 9.67 20.68 -20.52
C PRO A 563 10.28 20.51 -21.90
N PHE A 564 9.61 19.76 -22.78
CA PHE A 564 10.11 19.42 -24.11
C PHE A 564 9.44 20.26 -25.18
N ASP A 565 10.20 20.58 -26.22
CA ASP A 565 9.68 21.25 -27.40
C ASP A 565 8.61 20.38 -28.07
N GLN A 566 7.44 20.97 -28.27
CA GLN A 566 6.29 20.28 -28.86
C GLN A 566 6.56 19.83 -30.29
N GLU A 567 7.42 20.51 -31.04
CA GLU A 567 7.76 20.14 -32.42
C GLU A 567 8.55 18.84 -32.51
N ARG A 568 9.19 18.41 -31.39
CA ARG A 568 9.88 17.12 -31.31
C ARG A 568 8.95 15.92 -31.26
N LEU A 569 7.70 16.13 -30.90
CA LEU A 569 6.64 15.12 -30.91
C LEU A 569 5.80 15.26 -32.19
N GLY A 570 5.98 14.35 -33.14
CA GLY A 570 5.15 14.29 -34.35
C GLY A 570 3.81 13.61 -34.08
N LEU A 571 2.82 14.32 -33.50
CA LEU A 571 1.53 13.73 -33.19
C LEU A 571 0.63 13.67 -34.40
N VAL A 572 0.17 12.45 -34.79
CA VAL A 572 -0.72 12.20 -35.93
C VAL A 572 -1.94 11.39 -35.48
N ILE A 573 -3.10 11.76 -36.01
CA ILE A 573 -4.39 11.08 -35.75
C ILE A 573 -4.95 10.59 -37.09
N THR A 574 -5.19 9.27 -37.24
CA THR A 574 -5.82 8.70 -38.43
C THR A 574 -7.34 8.71 -38.27
N ALA A 575 -8.02 9.65 -38.96
CA ALA A 575 -9.47 9.79 -38.84
C ALA A 575 -10.28 8.82 -39.71
N ASN A 576 -9.65 8.15 -40.66
CA ASN A 576 -10.28 7.20 -41.57
C ASN A 576 -10.29 5.75 -41.08
N ILE A 577 -9.63 5.43 -39.96
CA ILE A 577 -9.52 4.07 -39.45
C ILE A 577 -10.38 3.93 -38.19
N ALA A 578 -11.29 2.97 -38.17
CA ALA A 578 -12.12 2.65 -37.03
C ALA A 578 -11.73 1.29 -36.46
N THR A 579 -11.33 1.25 -35.19
CA THR A 579 -10.83 0.02 -34.51
C THR A 579 -11.82 -0.54 -33.48
N THR A 580 -13.12 -0.18 -33.59
CA THR A 580 -14.16 -0.81 -32.76
C THR A 580 -14.23 -2.31 -33.04
N TYR A 581 -14.64 -3.11 -32.05
CA TYR A 581 -14.67 -4.57 -32.17
C TYR A 581 -15.32 -5.06 -33.49
N ARG A 582 -16.43 -4.46 -33.90
CA ARG A 582 -17.15 -4.78 -35.12
C ARG A 582 -16.42 -4.36 -36.42
N GLN A 583 -15.53 -3.40 -36.36
CA GLN A 583 -14.85 -2.82 -37.51
C GLN A 583 -13.38 -3.27 -37.64
N ARG A 584 -12.84 -3.99 -36.65
CA ARG A 584 -11.44 -4.43 -36.63
C ARG A 584 -11.03 -5.18 -37.88
N GLN A 585 -11.88 -6.14 -38.33
CA GLN A 585 -11.58 -6.92 -39.52
C GLN A 585 -11.57 -6.08 -40.80
N ALA A 586 -12.50 -5.16 -40.96
CA ALA A 586 -12.57 -4.29 -42.13
C ALA A 586 -11.43 -3.23 -42.15
N SER A 587 -10.90 -2.85 -40.98
CA SER A 587 -9.82 -1.87 -40.88
C SER A 587 -8.43 -2.49 -40.80
N LEU A 588 -8.30 -3.81 -40.79
CA LEU A 588 -7.02 -4.51 -40.57
C LEU A 588 -5.93 -4.08 -41.55
N ASP A 589 -6.24 -4.03 -42.84
CA ASP A 589 -5.29 -3.63 -43.90
C ASP A 589 -4.82 -2.19 -43.72
N ALA A 590 -5.71 -1.29 -43.35
CA ALA A 590 -5.37 0.11 -43.08
C ALA A 590 -4.48 0.30 -41.83
N VAL A 591 -4.74 -0.51 -40.81
CA VAL A 591 -3.89 -0.56 -39.60
C VAL A 591 -2.49 -1.05 -39.95
N VAL A 592 -2.39 -2.18 -40.71
CA VAL A 592 -1.11 -2.76 -41.15
C VAL A 592 -0.34 -1.75 -42.03
N ALA A 593 -1.02 -1.08 -42.97
CA ALA A 593 -0.41 -0.06 -43.82
C ALA A 593 0.11 1.15 -42.99
N THR A 594 -0.61 1.55 -41.96
CA THR A 594 -0.18 2.61 -41.03
C THR A 594 1.09 2.25 -40.28
N ILE A 595 1.18 1.02 -39.73
CA ILE A 595 2.36 0.51 -39.04
C ILE A 595 3.56 0.43 -39.99
N ALA A 596 3.32 -0.03 -41.23
CA ALA A 596 4.36 -0.09 -42.26
C ALA A 596 4.86 1.31 -42.65
N SER A 597 3.96 2.29 -42.84
CA SER A 597 4.33 3.67 -43.12
C SER A 597 5.20 4.27 -42.00
N LEU A 598 4.90 3.96 -40.74
CA LEU A 598 5.70 4.39 -39.60
C LEU A 598 7.11 3.76 -39.66
N SER A 599 7.22 2.43 -39.75
CA SER A 599 8.48 1.70 -39.68
C SER A 599 9.38 1.87 -40.93
N GLN A 600 8.81 2.26 -42.07
CA GLN A 600 9.52 2.55 -43.29
C GLN A 600 9.92 4.02 -43.45
N SER A 601 9.35 4.93 -42.64
CA SER A 601 9.65 6.36 -42.72
C SER A 601 11.08 6.72 -42.27
N LYS A 602 11.68 5.91 -41.39
CA LYS A 602 13.07 5.99 -40.92
C LYS A 602 13.47 4.64 -40.39
N SER A 603 14.72 4.19 -40.62
CA SER A 603 15.24 2.98 -39.95
C SER A 603 15.36 3.18 -38.45
N GLY A 604 14.98 2.19 -37.64
CA GLY A 604 15.02 2.27 -36.17
C GLY A 604 13.98 1.38 -35.46
N ASN A 605 13.78 1.61 -34.20
CA ASN A 605 12.92 0.81 -33.34
C ASN A 605 11.55 1.48 -33.15
N TYR A 606 10.50 0.70 -33.30
CA TYR A 606 9.12 1.14 -33.22
C TYR A 606 8.33 0.30 -32.24
N LEU A 607 7.45 0.91 -31.45
CA LEU A 607 6.60 0.25 -30.48
C LEU A 607 5.11 0.44 -30.86
N VAL A 608 4.42 -0.65 -31.05
CA VAL A 608 3.00 -0.66 -31.48
C VAL A 608 2.15 -1.25 -30.35
N PHE A 609 1.22 -0.45 -29.85
CA PHE A 609 0.33 -0.86 -28.77
C PHE A 609 -1.06 -1.24 -29.30
N LEU A 610 -1.56 -2.39 -28.84
CA LEU A 610 -2.89 -2.90 -29.21
C LEU A 610 -3.73 -3.23 -27.96
N PRO A 611 -5.07 -3.17 -28.06
CA PRO A 611 -5.96 -3.26 -26.88
C PRO A 611 -6.18 -4.68 -26.35
N SER A 612 -5.78 -5.73 -27.06
CA SER A 612 -5.94 -7.13 -26.61
C SER A 612 -4.98 -8.06 -27.33
N TYR A 613 -4.61 -9.19 -26.72
CA TYR A 613 -3.78 -10.23 -27.35
C TYR A 613 -4.39 -10.79 -28.62
N ALA A 614 -5.70 -11.04 -28.65
CA ALA A 614 -6.37 -11.55 -29.85
C ALA A 614 -6.22 -10.60 -31.04
N TYR A 615 -6.40 -9.30 -30.85
CA TYR A 615 -6.22 -8.33 -31.92
C TYR A 615 -4.74 -8.11 -32.26
N LEU A 616 -3.84 -8.18 -31.29
CA LEU A 616 -2.40 -8.14 -31.49
C LEU A 616 -1.96 -9.28 -32.40
N THR A 617 -2.40 -10.52 -32.15
CA THR A 617 -2.07 -11.69 -32.98
C THR A 617 -2.57 -11.52 -34.40
N GLN A 618 -3.80 -11.00 -34.59
CA GLN A 618 -4.36 -10.75 -35.94
C GLN A 618 -3.50 -9.72 -36.72
N VAL A 619 -3.17 -8.59 -36.08
CA VAL A 619 -2.38 -7.51 -36.70
C VAL A 619 -0.97 -7.98 -37.03
N VAL A 620 -0.30 -8.69 -36.10
CA VAL A 620 1.04 -9.23 -36.31
C VAL A 620 1.07 -10.25 -37.46
N THR A 621 0.11 -11.17 -37.54
CA THR A 621 0.02 -12.15 -38.58
C THR A 621 -0.13 -11.47 -39.95
N ALA A 622 -1.05 -10.52 -40.06
CA ALA A 622 -1.25 -9.76 -41.30
C ALA A 622 -0.05 -8.90 -41.69
N PHE A 623 0.63 -8.29 -40.66
CA PHE A 623 1.83 -7.50 -40.89
C PHE A 623 2.99 -8.34 -41.42
N ASN A 624 3.29 -9.49 -40.78
CA ASN A 624 4.38 -10.37 -41.17
C ASN A 624 4.16 -11.01 -42.54
N GLN A 625 2.91 -11.31 -42.89
CA GLN A 625 2.58 -11.79 -44.23
C GLN A 625 2.88 -10.74 -45.33
N ARG A 626 2.58 -9.48 -45.06
CA ARG A 626 2.72 -8.40 -46.02
C ARG A 626 4.13 -7.76 -46.06
N TYR A 627 4.82 -7.77 -44.92
CA TYR A 627 6.14 -7.16 -44.73
C TYR A 627 7.15 -8.15 -44.07
N PRO A 628 7.44 -9.29 -44.70
CA PRO A 628 8.24 -10.37 -44.10
C PRO A 628 9.70 -9.99 -43.83
N LEU A 629 10.20 -8.90 -44.43
CA LEU A 629 11.57 -8.44 -44.24
C LEU A 629 11.72 -7.52 -43.01
N VAL A 630 10.63 -7.06 -42.39
CA VAL A 630 10.68 -6.24 -41.20
C VAL A 630 10.79 -7.14 -39.98
N ARG A 631 11.81 -6.94 -39.17
CA ARG A 631 11.99 -7.70 -37.94
C ARG A 631 10.90 -7.34 -36.94
N THR A 632 10.25 -8.36 -36.36
CA THR A 632 9.18 -8.17 -35.36
C THR A 632 9.48 -8.91 -34.07
N ILE A 633 9.10 -8.32 -32.93
CA ILE A 633 9.05 -8.98 -31.61
C ILE A 633 7.69 -8.73 -30.97
N ILE A 634 7.24 -9.68 -30.15
CA ILE A 634 5.86 -9.71 -29.66
C ILE A 634 5.84 -9.95 -28.15
N GLN A 635 5.11 -9.12 -27.43
CA GLN A 635 4.83 -9.34 -26.01
C GLN A 635 4.00 -10.63 -25.85
N GLN A 636 4.49 -11.56 -25.03
CA GLN A 636 3.74 -12.76 -24.66
C GLN A 636 2.93 -12.53 -23.37
N PRO A 637 1.83 -13.30 -23.16
CA PRO A 637 1.19 -13.37 -21.85
C PRO A 637 2.18 -13.83 -20.77
N GLU A 638 2.00 -13.34 -19.53
CA GLU A 638 2.70 -13.82 -18.31
C GLU A 638 4.23 -13.86 -18.38
N MET A 639 4.83 -12.93 -19.12
CA MET A 639 6.29 -12.85 -19.22
C MET A 639 6.96 -12.71 -17.86
N THR A 640 7.96 -13.53 -17.60
CA THR A 640 8.85 -13.43 -16.43
C THR A 640 9.69 -12.16 -16.47
N ALA A 641 10.32 -11.80 -15.36
CA ALA A 641 11.22 -10.64 -15.30
C ALA A 641 12.41 -10.78 -16.27
N LYS A 642 12.91 -12.00 -16.49
CA LYS A 642 13.98 -12.30 -17.44
C LYS A 642 13.51 -12.07 -18.89
N GLU A 643 12.37 -12.60 -19.26
CA GLU A 643 11.80 -12.43 -20.63
C GLU A 643 11.50 -10.96 -20.93
N ARG A 644 11.03 -10.19 -19.94
CA ARG A 644 10.84 -8.74 -20.08
C ARG A 644 12.15 -8.02 -20.35
N SER A 645 13.22 -8.39 -19.63
CA SER A 645 14.55 -7.83 -19.84
C SER A 645 15.11 -8.19 -21.22
N GLU A 646 14.92 -9.42 -21.69
CA GLU A 646 15.30 -9.88 -23.02
C GLU A 646 14.53 -9.14 -24.12
N PHE A 647 13.22 -8.92 -23.93
CA PHE A 647 12.41 -8.12 -24.87
C PHE A 647 12.97 -6.69 -25.00
N LEU A 648 13.26 -6.04 -23.87
CA LEU A 648 13.80 -4.68 -23.85
C LEU A 648 15.24 -4.60 -24.40
N ALA A 649 16.05 -5.63 -24.24
CA ALA A 649 17.41 -5.69 -24.77
C ALA A 649 17.49 -5.63 -26.30
N ASN A 650 16.37 -5.85 -27.01
CA ASN A 650 16.30 -5.67 -28.45
C ASN A 650 16.28 -4.21 -28.91
N PHE A 651 15.90 -3.28 -28.04
CA PHE A 651 15.83 -1.84 -28.36
C PHE A 651 17.21 -1.19 -28.29
N LYS A 652 18.05 -1.51 -29.26
CA LYS A 652 19.37 -0.88 -29.42
C LYS A 652 19.35 -0.01 -30.68
N PRO A 653 20.12 1.09 -30.73
CA PRO A 653 20.28 1.83 -31.95
C PRO A 653 20.65 0.93 -33.12
N THR A 654 19.90 0.95 -34.19
CA THR A 654 20.03 0.02 -35.32
C THR A 654 19.82 0.75 -36.66
N LYS A 655 20.41 0.19 -37.76
CA LYS A 655 20.17 0.60 -39.13
C LYS A 655 19.01 -0.17 -39.78
N GLU A 656 18.51 -1.22 -39.13
CA GLU A 656 17.35 -2.00 -39.57
C GLU A 656 16.12 -1.64 -38.77
N SER A 657 14.94 -1.75 -39.37
CA SER A 657 13.69 -1.46 -38.65
C SER A 657 13.27 -2.65 -37.79
N LEU A 658 13.03 -2.40 -36.50
CA LEU A 658 12.40 -3.31 -35.57
C LEU A 658 11.00 -2.80 -35.23
N VAL A 659 9.99 -3.64 -35.34
CA VAL A 659 8.62 -3.35 -34.86
C VAL A 659 8.28 -4.28 -33.69
N ALA A 660 8.14 -3.70 -32.52
CA ALA A 660 7.74 -4.41 -31.31
C ALA A 660 6.24 -4.22 -31.03
N PHE A 661 5.52 -5.31 -30.84
CA PHE A 661 4.08 -5.31 -30.57
C PHE A 661 3.83 -5.59 -29.10
N ALA A 662 3.05 -4.72 -28.44
CA ALA A 662 2.74 -4.81 -27.02
C ALA A 662 1.27 -4.48 -26.72
N LEU A 663 0.83 -4.83 -25.52
CA LEU A 663 -0.52 -4.48 -25.04
C LEU A 663 -0.56 -3.05 -24.53
N LEU A 664 -1.60 -2.34 -24.93
CA LEU A 664 -1.95 -1.04 -24.36
C LEU A 664 -2.44 -1.21 -22.91
N GLY A 665 -1.84 -0.48 -21.98
CA GLY A 665 -2.06 -0.67 -20.55
C GLY A 665 -1.31 -1.89 -19.95
N GLY A 666 -0.51 -2.62 -20.76
CA GLY A 666 0.33 -3.72 -20.32
C GLY A 666 1.68 -3.27 -19.75
N ILE A 667 2.52 -4.26 -19.43
CA ILE A 667 3.83 -4.09 -18.76
C ILE A 667 4.82 -3.18 -19.49
N PHE A 668 4.68 -2.99 -20.80
CA PHE A 668 5.53 -2.11 -21.62
C PHE A 668 4.91 -0.73 -21.86
N SER A 669 3.66 -0.50 -21.46
CA SER A 669 3.05 0.83 -21.47
C SER A 669 3.60 1.74 -20.37
N GLU A 670 4.19 1.15 -19.32
CA GLU A 670 4.74 1.86 -18.17
C GLU A 670 6.11 1.28 -17.74
N GLY A 671 6.94 2.13 -17.09
CA GLY A 671 8.16 1.66 -16.41
C GLY A 671 9.35 1.31 -17.30
N ILE A 672 9.28 1.54 -18.62
CA ILE A 672 10.42 1.38 -19.53
C ILE A 672 11.07 2.74 -19.84
N ASP A 673 12.38 2.75 -20.00
CA ASP A 673 13.17 3.96 -20.28
C ASP A 673 14.05 3.74 -21.53
N LEU A 674 13.46 3.98 -22.70
CA LEU A 674 14.11 3.88 -24.00
C LEU A 674 14.45 5.29 -24.48
N LYS A 675 15.72 5.70 -24.32
CA LYS A 675 16.21 7.05 -24.67
C LYS A 675 16.86 7.08 -26.04
N GLY A 676 16.77 8.24 -26.70
CA GLY A 676 17.40 8.48 -27.98
C GLY A 676 16.96 7.48 -29.04
N ASP A 677 17.90 7.03 -29.87
CA ASP A 677 17.64 6.09 -30.97
C ASP A 677 17.23 4.66 -30.53
N CYS A 678 17.05 4.42 -29.20
CA CYS A 678 16.46 3.18 -28.73
C CYS A 678 14.96 3.06 -29.07
N LEU A 679 14.25 4.20 -29.26
CA LEU A 679 12.85 4.21 -29.70
C LEU A 679 12.62 5.40 -30.64
N ASN A 680 12.24 5.13 -31.86
CA ASN A 680 12.10 6.13 -32.91
C ASN A 680 10.65 6.55 -33.17
N GLY A 681 9.67 5.73 -32.81
CA GLY A 681 8.24 6.07 -32.96
C GLY A 681 7.31 5.11 -32.26
N VAL A 682 6.09 5.56 -32.02
CA VAL A 682 5.03 4.81 -31.35
C VAL A 682 3.74 4.84 -32.18
N ALA A 683 3.07 3.69 -32.33
CA ALA A 683 1.69 3.63 -32.83
C ALA A 683 0.75 3.06 -31.77
N ILE A 684 -0.38 3.71 -31.56
CA ILE A 684 -1.38 3.30 -30.57
C ILE A 684 -2.68 2.97 -31.29
N ILE A 685 -3.05 1.69 -31.31
CA ILE A 685 -4.18 1.18 -32.05
C ILE A 685 -5.40 1.09 -31.13
N GLY A 686 -6.39 1.93 -31.37
CA GLY A 686 -7.61 2.02 -30.56
C GLY A 686 -7.48 2.93 -29.34
N VAL A 687 -8.61 3.25 -28.75
CA VAL A 687 -8.73 4.28 -27.67
C VAL A 687 -8.57 3.69 -26.26
N GLY A 688 -8.10 2.43 -26.15
CA GLY A 688 -7.72 1.83 -24.86
C GLY A 688 -8.86 1.58 -23.88
N LEU A 689 -10.13 1.59 -24.30
CA LEU A 689 -11.25 1.38 -23.39
C LEU A 689 -11.10 0.07 -22.62
N PRO A 690 -11.33 0.04 -21.30
CA PRO A 690 -11.47 -1.19 -20.55
C PRO A 690 -12.53 -2.12 -21.17
N GLY A 691 -12.40 -3.42 -20.93
CA GLY A 691 -13.41 -4.39 -21.34
C GLY A 691 -14.78 -4.08 -20.72
N ILE A 692 -15.85 -4.43 -21.44
CA ILE A 692 -17.20 -4.36 -20.89
C ILE A 692 -17.29 -5.41 -19.78
N SER A 693 -17.64 -4.99 -18.59
CA SER A 693 -17.87 -5.86 -17.43
C SER A 693 -19.02 -5.34 -16.58
N PRO A 694 -19.68 -6.22 -15.81
CA PRO A 694 -20.72 -5.80 -14.86
C PRO A 694 -20.25 -4.73 -13.88
N GLU A 695 -19.00 -4.79 -13.45
CA GLU A 695 -18.37 -3.83 -12.54
C GLU A 695 -18.21 -2.45 -13.20
N ASN A 696 -17.73 -2.40 -14.45
CA ASN A 696 -17.60 -1.15 -15.20
C ASN A 696 -18.97 -0.52 -15.54
N ASP A 697 -19.97 -1.34 -15.83
CA ASP A 697 -21.34 -0.87 -16.06
C ASP A 697 -22.00 -0.35 -14.77
N ALA A 698 -21.75 -1.02 -13.64
CA ALA A 698 -22.18 -0.52 -12.33
C ALA A 698 -21.49 0.82 -11.97
N LEU A 699 -20.19 0.94 -12.28
CA LEU A 699 -19.44 2.17 -12.11
C LEU A 699 -20.00 3.31 -12.97
N ARG A 700 -20.29 3.01 -14.24
CA ARG A 700 -20.95 3.96 -15.15
C ARG A 700 -22.28 4.44 -14.59
N THR A 701 -23.15 3.51 -14.20
CA THR A 701 -24.46 3.81 -13.65
C THR A 701 -24.36 4.66 -12.37
N TYR A 702 -23.41 4.34 -11.49
CA TYR A 702 -23.15 5.09 -10.27
C TYR A 702 -22.84 6.59 -10.55
N PHE A 703 -21.96 6.87 -11.53
CA PHE A 703 -21.61 8.25 -11.88
C PHE A 703 -22.71 8.94 -12.69
N ASP A 704 -23.46 8.22 -13.53
CA ASP A 704 -24.62 8.76 -14.24
C ASP A 704 -25.70 9.23 -13.24
N HIS A 705 -25.93 8.49 -12.13
CA HIS A 705 -26.84 8.89 -11.06
C HIS A 705 -26.37 10.14 -10.26
N GLN A 706 -25.09 10.46 -10.31
CA GLN A 706 -24.54 11.66 -9.70
C GLN A 706 -24.47 12.86 -10.68
N GLU A 707 -25.22 12.80 -11.78
CA GLU A 707 -25.21 13.82 -12.85
C GLU A 707 -23.82 14.01 -13.49
N LYS A 708 -22.97 12.97 -13.42
CA LYS A 708 -21.66 12.92 -14.06
C LYS A 708 -21.75 12.14 -15.37
N ALA A 709 -20.75 12.29 -16.22
CA ALA A 709 -20.66 11.51 -17.45
C ALA A 709 -20.10 10.10 -17.15
N GLY A 710 -20.94 9.17 -16.70
CA GLY A 710 -20.53 7.84 -16.23
C GLY A 710 -19.71 7.05 -17.25
N PHE A 711 -20.02 7.14 -18.55
CA PHE A 711 -19.19 6.53 -19.60
C PHE A 711 -17.76 7.11 -19.61
N GLU A 712 -17.58 8.37 -19.35
CA GLU A 712 -16.26 8.98 -19.29
C GLU A 712 -15.45 8.45 -18.12
N TYR A 713 -16.07 8.36 -16.94
CA TYR A 713 -15.45 7.89 -15.72
C TYR A 713 -15.12 6.41 -15.73
N ALA A 714 -16.02 5.57 -16.27
CA ALA A 714 -15.85 4.13 -16.26
C ALA A 714 -14.97 3.61 -17.41
N TYR A 715 -14.99 4.27 -18.56
CA TYR A 715 -14.39 3.73 -19.79
C TYR A 715 -13.41 4.70 -20.45
N GLN A 716 -13.81 5.94 -20.71
CA GLN A 716 -13.05 6.83 -21.59
C GLN A 716 -11.77 7.35 -20.92
N LEU A 717 -11.86 7.87 -19.70
CA LEU A 717 -10.70 8.43 -18.98
C LEU A 717 -9.67 7.35 -18.61
N PRO A 718 -10.05 6.16 -18.09
CA PRO A 718 -9.12 5.06 -17.91
C PRO A 718 -8.42 4.65 -19.22
N GLY A 719 -9.16 4.58 -20.32
CA GLY A 719 -8.60 4.27 -21.64
C GLY A 719 -7.61 5.30 -22.14
N LEU A 720 -7.96 6.59 -22.04
CA LEU A 720 -7.08 7.69 -22.42
C LEU A 720 -5.81 7.75 -21.56
N ASN A 721 -5.89 7.41 -20.27
CA ASN A 721 -4.71 7.33 -19.43
C ASN A 721 -3.68 6.32 -19.97
N ASN A 722 -4.13 5.13 -20.41
CA ASN A 722 -3.26 4.15 -21.04
C ASN A 722 -2.63 4.69 -22.35
N VAL A 723 -3.40 5.44 -23.14
CA VAL A 723 -2.91 6.10 -24.37
C VAL A 723 -1.84 7.13 -24.06
N PHE A 724 -2.06 7.99 -23.06
CA PHE A 724 -1.09 9.02 -22.66
C PHE A 724 0.20 8.42 -22.12
N GLN A 725 0.11 7.33 -21.36
CA GLN A 725 1.26 6.60 -20.86
C GLN A 725 2.08 5.97 -21.98
N ALA A 726 1.42 5.31 -22.94
CA ALA A 726 2.06 4.70 -24.09
C ALA A 726 2.76 5.74 -24.98
N ALA A 727 2.10 6.86 -25.25
CA ALA A 727 2.68 7.97 -25.99
C ALA A 727 3.88 8.61 -25.27
N GLY A 728 3.80 8.71 -23.95
CA GLY A 728 4.86 9.25 -23.10
C GLY A 728 6.13 8.40 -23.04
N ARG A 729 6.17 7.24 -23.71
CA ARG A 729 7.40 6.43 -23.84
C ARG A 729 8.41 7.04 -24.80
N LEU A 730 7.96 7.80 -25.79
CA LEU A 730 8.81 8.27 -26.88
C LEU A 730 9.74 9.42 -26.44
N ILE A 731 9.21 10.46 -25.80
CA ILE A 731 9.99 11.64 -25.39
C ILE A 731 10.36 11.53 -23.90
N ARG A 732 11.63 11.27 -23.62
CA ARG A 732 12.17 11.07 -22.27
C ARG A 732 13.29 12.07 -21.92
N SER A 733 13.93 12.64 -22.93
CA SER A 733 14.98 13.63 -22.81
C SER A 733 14.75 14.83 -23.77
N ALA A 734 15.48 15.91 -23.55
CA ALA A 734 15.39 17.09 -24.44
C ALA A 734 15.91 16.82 -25.87
N SER A 735 16.68 15.74 -26.06
CA SER A 735 17.21 15.33 -27.35
C SER A 735 16.28 14.38 -28.12
N ASP A 736 15.32 13.76 -27.46
CA ASP A 736 14.41 12.78 -28.07
C ASP A 736 13.43 13.45 -29.03
N TYR A 737 13.14 12.78 -30.12
CA TYR A 737 12.14 13.21 -31.11
C TYR A 737 11.59 11.99 -31.88
N GLY A 738 10.35 12.08 -32.31
CA GLY A 738 9.73 11.00 -33.11
C GLY A 738 8.22 11.16 -33.25
N PRO A 739 7.59 10.39 -34.16
CA PRO A 739 6.15 10.38 -34.35
C PRO A 739 5.41 9.47 -33.35
N VAL A 740 4.25 9.95 -32.89
CA VAL A 740 3.22 9.18 -32.22
C VAL A 740 1.98 9.16 -33.11
N ILE A 741 1.56 7.97 -33.52
CA ILE A 741 0.37 7.80 -34.37
C ILE A 741 -0.78 7.23 -33.52
N LEU A 742 -1.87 7.99 -33.39
CA LEU A 742 -3.12 7.55 -32.76
C LEU A 742 -4.05 6.98 -33.85
N VAL A 743 -4.24 5.69 -33.82
CA VAL A 743 -4.96 4.93 -34.87
C VAL A 743 -6.37 4.60 -34.41
N ASP A 744 -7.26 5.54 -34.51
CA ASP A 744 -8.72 5.37 -34.41
C ASP A 744 -9.42 6.71 -34.73
N SER A 745 -10.50 6.66 -35.48
CA SER A 745 -11.28 7.87 -35.86
C SER A 745 -11.87 8.61 -34.66
N ARG A 746 -12.11 7.96 -33.52
CA ARG A 746 -12.61 8.57 -32.29
C ARG A 746 -11.65 9.61 -31.74
N PHE A 747 -10.34 9.46 -31.93
CA PHE A 747 -9.34 10.43 -31.50
C PHE A 747 -9.49 11.80 -32.17
N ALA A 748 -10.08 11.85 -33.38
CA ALA A 748 -10.36 13.10 -34.08
C ALA A 748 -11.62 13.84 -33.58
N SER A 749 -12.43 13.21 -32.73
CA SER A 749 -13.65 13.80 -32.22
C SER A 749 -13.38 14.76 -31.04
N SER A 750 -14.19 15.83 -30.92
CA SER A 750 -14.14 16.77 -29.79
C SER A 750 -14.35 16.09 -28.44
N ARG A 751 -15.10 14.98 -28.41
CA ARG A 751 -15.34 14.17 -27.21
C ARG A 751 -14.04 13.61 -26.62
N TYR A 752 -13.03 13.29 -27.43
CA TYR A 752 -11.73 12.80 -26.99
C TYR A 752 -10.71 13.92 -26.86
N GLN A 753 -10.67 14.84 -27.84
CA GLN A 753 -9.67 15.93 -27.88
C GLN A 753 -9.73 16.89 -26.69
N ARG A 754 -10.90 17.08 -26.08
CA ARG A 754 -11.03 17.92 -24.86
C ARG A 754 -10.24 17.43 -23.65
N PHE A 755 -9.82 16.17 -23.66
CA PHE A 755 -9.01 15.56 -22.58
C PHE A 755 -7.51 15.52 -22.93
N TYR A 756 -7.13 15.97 -24.12
CA TYR A 756 -5.73 15.94 -24.51
C TYR A 756 -4.89 16.86 -23.66
N PRO A 757 -3.65 16.44 -23.33
CA PRO A 757 -2.69 17.34 -22.71
C PRO A 757 -2.44 18.57 -23.61
N ASN A 758 -2.20 19.74 -23.03
CA ASN A 758 -1.97 20.96 -23.78
C ASN A 758 -0.87 20.86 -24.84
N HIS A 759 0.17 20.07 -24.58
CA HIS A 759 1.26 19.83 -25.52
C HIS A 759 0.90 18.93 -26.71
N TRP A 760 -0.35 18.44 -26.81
CA TRP A 760 -0.89 17.70 -27.96
C TRP A 760 -1.73 18.58 -28.90
N SER A 761 -1.83 19.89 -28.64
CA SER A 761 -2.64 20.85 -29.43
C SER A 761 -2.20 20.97 -30.89
N HIS A 762 -0.94 20.60 -31.21
CA HIS A 762 -0.37 20.62 -32.55
C HIS A 762 -0.64 19.34 -33.36
N GLY A 763 -1.38 18.38 -32.81
CA GLY A 763 -1.66 17.09 -33.44
C GLY A 763 -2.35 17.25 -34.80
N ARG A 764 -1.82 16.56 -35.83
CA ARG A 764 -2.33 16.61 -37.19
C ARG A 764 -3.28 15.46 -37.50
N ILE A 765 -4.44 15.75 -38.00
CA ILE A 765 -5.42 14.76 -38.48
C ILE A 765 -5.11 14.40 -39.94
N VAL A 766 -5.06 13.10 -40.26
CA VAL A 766 -4.88 12.56 -41.62
C VAL A 766 -6.02 11.64 -41.97
N TYR A 767 -6.37 11.60 -43.24
CA TYR A 767 -7.55 10.86 -43.76
C TYR A 767 -7.19 9.74 -44.71
N ASN A 768 -5.91 9.51 -45.00
CA ASN A 768 -5.42 8.39 -45.83
C ASN A 768 -3.91 8.17 -45.58
N THR A 769 -3.42 7.04 -46.09
CA THR A 769 -2.01 6.64 -45.93
C THR A 769 -1.03 7.59 -46.63
N THR A 770 -1.40 8.23 -47.76
CA THR A 770 -0.56 9.17 -48.47
C THR A 770 -0.27 10.40 -47.60
N GLN A 771 -1.32 11.01 -47.01
CA GLN A 771 -1.15 12.16 -46.11
C GLN A 771 -0.30 11.80 -44.87
N LEU A 772 -0.42 10.56 -44.37
CA LEU A 772 0.43 10.08 -43.28
C LEU A 772 1.90 10.02 -43.73
N GLN A 773 2.17 9.45 -44.88
CA GLN A 773 3.55 9.32 -45.41
C GLN A 773 4.18 10.70 -45.70
N GLU A 774 3.44 11.62 -46.29
CA GLU A 774 3.87 12.99 -46.50
C GLU A 774 4.22 13.69 -45.18
N TYR A 775 3.37 13.55 -44.17
CA TYR A 775 3.63 14.10 -42.85
C TYR A 775 4.90 13.50 -42.21
N LEU A 776 5.04 12.19 -42.23
CA LEU A 776 6.22 11.51 -41.66
C LEU A 776 7.50 11.92 -42.38
N ALA A 777 7.49 12.02 -43.71
CA ALA A 777 8.64 12.50 -44.49
C ALA A 777 9.02 13.95 -44.10
N SER A 778 8.04 14.84 -44.03
CA SER A 778 8.25 16.25 -43.61
C SER A 778 8.75 16.33 -42.15
N PHE A 779 8.23 15.51 -41.24
CA PHE A 779 8.69 15.47 -39.86
C PHE A 779 10.17 15.08 -39.75
N TRP A 780 10.57 13.99 -40.42
CA TRP A 780 11.96 13.54 -40.34
C TRP A 780 12.96 14.52 -41.00
N GLN A 781 12.56 15.23 -42.06
CA GLN A 781 13.41 16.26 -42.69
C GLN A 781 13.84 17.35 -41.71
N LYS A 782 13.01 17.70 -40.72
CA LYS A 782 13.34 18.73 -39.71
C LYS A 782 14.52 18.32 -38.81
N PHE A 783 14.83 17.01 -38.69
CA PHE A 783 15.83 16.50 -37.75
C PHE A 783 16.99 15.77 -38.44
N THR A 784 17.05 15.78 -39.77
CA THR A 784 18.13 15.18 -40.58
C THR A 784 19.15 16.20 -41.08
N SER A 785 18.96 17.49 -40.76
CA SER A 785 19.87 18.59 -41.13
C SER A 785 20.92 18.83 -40.04
#